data_bdbbf1faa419d8894d8e126c6c833175
#
_entry.id   bdbbf1faa419d8894d8e126c6c833175
#
_cell.length_a   1.000
_cell.length_b   1.000
_cell.length_c   1.000
_cell.angle_alpha   90.00
_cell.angle_beta   90.00
_cell.angle_gamma   90.00
#
_symmetry.space_group_name_H-M   'P 1'
#
loop_
_entity.id
_entity.type
_entity.pdbx_description
1 polymer ?
#
loop_
_entity_poly.entity_id
_entity_poly.type
_entity_poly.pdbx_seq_one_letter_code
_entity_poly.pdbx_strand_id
1 'polypeptide(L)'
;MATFTQYVEAKNKNLKDLSNEEIYYLLLEFVKEAAAPKPKNDSKRKVYYISAEFLIGKLLSNNLINLGIYKDVKAELDAAGKSISEIEDVEPEPSLGNGGLGRLASCFIDSMATLGINGEGVGLNYHCGLFKQVFKDNKQDAEPNYWIEDQSWLVPTDISYDVPFKNFTLKSRLDRLDILGYKKETKNYLNLFDINGVDYDLIDKGITFDQDEIQKNLTLFLYPDDSTRKGELLRIYQQYFMVSNAAQLLIDEAIERGSNLHDLPDYAYVQINDTHPSMVIPELIRLLTEKHGFEFDEAVAIVSKMVGYTNHTILAEALEKWPLDYLEEVVPHLVVIIKKLDAIIREKFEDPRVQIIDEHNRVHMAHMDIHFSTSVNGVAALHTEILKSSELKPFYDLYPERFNNKTNGITFRRWLEFSNQELADYIKELIGDGYLTDATQLEKLAAFADDPAVHKRLAEIKYDNKLSLKRYLKANKGIDLDENSIIDTQIKRFHEYKRQQMNALYVIHKYLEIKKGNLPKRKITIIFGGKAAPAYVIAQDIIHLILSLSELINNDPEVSKYLNVHLVENYNVTVAEHLIPATDISEQISLASKEASGTGNMKFMLNGALTLGTMDGANVEIAELVGPENIFTFGKDSDTIIDLYEKEGYVSRDYYEKDANIKAAVDFIVSEDLVKVGDKERLERLQKELISKDWFMTLIDLAEYIDKKEEVYAAYEDQDAWNKKVVYNIAEAGFFSSDRTIEQYDKDIWHTK
;
A
#
# COMPACT_ATOMS: atom_id res chain seq x y z
N MET A 1 17.96 -20.80 22.62
CA MET A 1 17.72 -21.34 21.27
C MET A 1 19.07 -21.85 20.73
N ALA A 2 19.12 -22.99 20.01
CA ALA A 2 20.32 -23.42 19.32
C ALA A 2 20.69 -22.39 18.23
N THR A 3 21.97 -22.29 17.87
CA THR A 3 22.37 -21.47 16.71
C THR A 3 21.88 -22.11 15.43
N PHE A 4 21.80 -21.33 14.34
CA PHE A 4 21.38 -21.89 13.05
C PHE A 4 22.36 -22.97 12.55
N THR A 5 23.66 -22.77 12.75
CA THR A 5 24.70 -23.79 12.42
C THR A 5 24.46 -25.08 13.19
N GLN A 6 24.20 -25.01 14.50
CA GLN A 6 23.88 -26.20 15.31
C GLN A 6 22.58 -26.88 14.84
N TYR A 7 21.62 -26.14 14.40
CA TYR A 7 20.37 -26.67 13.83
C TYR A 7 20.63 -27.48 12.54
N VAL A 8 21.46 -26.92 11.66
CA VAL A 8 21.87 -27.59 10.41
C VAL A 8 22.66 -28.87 10.70
N GLU A 9 23.61 -28.80 11.64
CA GLU A 9 24.44 -29.96 12.07
C GLU A 9 23.59 -31.07 12.69
N ALA A 10 22.56 -30.73 13.46
CA ALA A 10 21.64 -31.71 14.04
C ALA A 10 20.88 -32.52 12.97
N LYS A 11 20.76 -31.99 11.77
CA LYS A 11 20.21 -32.68 10.59
C LYS A 11 21.25 -33.44 9.76
N ASN A 12 22.47 -33.63 10.28
CA ASN A 12 23.60 -34.24 9.61
C ASN A 12 24.01 -33.54 8.31
N LYS A 13 23.88 -32.20 8.26
CA LYS A 13 24.29 -31.36 7.13
C LYS A 13 25.38 -30.38 7.55
N ASN A 14 26.15 -29.89 6.56
CA ASN A 14 27.16 -28.85 6.77
C ASN A 14 26.79 -27.62 5.96
N LEU A 15 26.65 -26.49 6.64
CA LEU A 15 26.18 -25.24 6.06
C LEU A 15 26.97 -24.79 4.82
N LYS A 16 28.30 -25.06 4.80
CA LYS A 16 29.19 -24.70 3.68
C LYS A 16 28.86 -25.42 2.38
N ASP A 17 28.34 -26.64 2.48
CA ASP A 17 28.12 -27.53 1.34
C ASP A 17 26.72 -27.37 0.72
N LEU A 18 25.81 -26.61 1.36
CA LEU A 18 24.44 -26.46 0.95
C LEU A 18 24.26 -25.36 -0.12
N SER A 19 23.30 -25.55 -1.00
CA SER A 19 22.83 -24.52 -1.92
C SER A 19 22.03 -23.40 -1.19
N ASN A 20 21.88 -22.25 -1.81
CA ASN A 20 21.05 -21.17 -1.26
C ASN A 20 19.60 -21.62 -1.04
N GLU A 21 19.07 -22.43 -1.94
CA GLU A 21 17.71 -22.99 -1.82
C GLU A 21 17.58 -23.92 -0.60
N GLU A 22 18.52 -24.85 -0.41
CA GLU A 22 18.51 -25.72 0.77
C GLU A 22 18.64 -24.94 2.08
N ILE A 23 19.47 -23.90 2.09
CA ILE A 23 19.63 -23.03 3.26
C ILE A 23 18.35 -22.25 3.53
N TYR A 24 17.69 -21.74 2.50
CA TYR A 24 16.41 -21.03 2.64
C TYR A 24 15.35 -21.89 3.32
N TYR A 25 15.15 -23.13 2.86
CA TYR A 25 14.16 -24.01 3.47
C TYR A 25 14.51 -24.45 4.89
N LEU A 26 15.80 -24.60 5.19
CA LEU A 26 16.24 -24.85 6.57
C LEU A 26 16.02 -23.64 7.48
N LEU A 27 16.23 -22.42 6.98
CA LEU A 27 15.94 -21.20 7.72
C LEU A 27 14.43 -21.00 7.94
N LEU A 28 13.62 -21.28 6.91
CA LEU A 28 12.17 -21.28 7.01
C LEU A 28 11.69 -22.21 8.14
N GLU A 29 12.16 -23.44 8.14
CA GLU A 29 11.84 -24.43 9.17
C GLU A 29 12.32 -23.99 10.56
N PHE A 30 13.57 -23.54 10.67
CA PHE A 30 14.16 -23.04 11.90
C PHE A 30 13.34 -21.88 12.52
N VAL A 31 12.93 -20.93 11.70
CA VAL A 31 12.10 -19.78 12.15
C VAL A 31 10.70 -20.25 12.56
N LYS A 32 10.08 -21.14 11.77
CA LYS A 32 8.75 -21.69 12.12
C LYS A 32 8.78 -22.47 13.43
N GLU A 33 9.81 -23.27 13.67
CA GLU A 33 10.01 -23.99 14.93
C GLU A 33 10.21 -23.03 16.12
N ALA A 34 10.91 -21.92 15.92
CA ALA A 34 11.10 -20.89 16.93
C ALA A 34 9.82 -20.12 17.25
N ALA A 35 8.97 -19.92 16.25
CA ALA A 35 7.71 -19.20 16.38
C ALA A 35 6.57 -20.06 16.96
N ALA A 36 6.56 -21.36 16.64
CA ALA A 36 5.47 -22.27 17.00
C ALA A 36 5.06 -22.25 18.49
N PRO A 37 6.00 -22.31 19.46
CA PRO A 37 5.65 -22.34 20.89
C PRO A 37 5.24 -20.99 21.47
N LYS A 38 5.41 -19.88 20.74
CA LYS A 38 5.06 -18.57 21.24
C LYS A 38 3.53 -18.46 21.42
N PRO A 39 3.04 -18.07 22.63
CA PRO A 39 1.62 -17.87 22.83
C PRO A 39 1.12 -16.64 22.06
N LYS A 40 -0.17 -16.62 21.77
CA LYS A 40 -0.82 -15.42 21.23
C LYS A 40 -0.87 -14.31 22.28
N ASN A 41 -0.88 -13.07 21.84
CA ASN A 41 -1.29 -11.97 22.70
C ASN A 41 -2.71 -12.22 23.16
N ASP A 42 -2.95 -12.04 24.45
CA ASP A 42 -4.23 -12.33 25.09
C ASP A 42 -4.73 -11.13 25.87
N SER A 43 -5.97 -10.75 25.58
CA SER A 43 -6.76 -9.79 26.32
C SER A 43 -8.24 -10.12 26.10
N LYS A 44 -9.13 -9.63 26.99
CA LYS A 44 -10.57 -9.92 26.88
C LYS A 44 -11.09 -9.49 25.49
N ARG A 45 -10.75 -8.28 25.04
CA ARG A 45 -11.16 -7.74 23.74
C ARG A 45 -10.11 -8.02 22.68
N LYS A 46 -10.53 -8.61 21.56
CA LYS A 46 -9.69 -8.86 20.39
C LYS A 46 -10.11 -7.99 19.21
N VAL A 47 -9.13 -7.45 18.49
CA VAL A 47 -9.35 -6.71 17.24
C VAL A 47 -9.23 -7.65 16.05
N TYR A 48 -10.22 -7.58 15.17
CA TYR A 48 -10.24 -8.24 13.85
C TYR A 48 -10.08 -7.17 12.79
N TYR A 49 -8.86 -7.06 12.24
CA TYR A 49 -8.53 -6.12 11.18
C TYR A 49 -8.81 -6.77 9.84
N ILE A 50 -9.96 -6.47 9.25
CA ILE A 50 -10.42 -7.10 8.01
C ILE A 50 -10.01 -6.24 6.82
N SER A 51 -9.25 -6.81 5.89
CA SER A 51 -8.75 -6.11 4.71
C SER A 51 -8.74 -7.03 3.51
N ALA A 52 -9.11 -6.49 2.34
CA ALA A 52 -8.97 -7.21 1.07
C ALA A 52 -7.52 -7.49 0.70
N GLU A 53 -6.59 -6.68 1.21
CA GLU A 53 -5.17 -6.75 0.89
C GLU A 53 -4.30 -6.83 2.13
N PHE A 54 -3.23 -7.64 2.04
CA PHE A 54 -2.11 -7.65 2.96
C PHE A 54 -0.80 -7.79 2.17
N LEU A 55 -0.17 -6.67 1.84
CA LEU A 55 1.08 -6.64 1.09
C LEU A 55 2.27 -6.85 2.05
N ILE A 56 2.44 -8.08 2.50
CA ILE A 56 3.38 -8.43 3.58
C ILE A 56 4.85 -8.43 3.17
N GLY A 57 5.17 -8.65 1.91
CA GLY A 57 6.55 -8.80 1.46
C GLY A 57 7.17 -10.12 1.90
N LYS A 58 8.46 -10.32 1.63
CA LYS A 58 9.21 -11.49 2.08
C LYS A 58 9.32 -11.49 3.61
N LEU A 59 9.29 -12.67 4.21
CA LEU A 59 9.19 -12.85 5.65
C LEU A 59 10.47 -13.31 6.33
N LEU A 60 11.43 -13.89 5.62
CA LEU A 60 12.61 -14.49 6.23
C LEU A 60 13.37 -13.49 7.13
N SER A 61 13.93 -12.43 6.55
CA SER A 61 14.71 -11.47 7.35
C SER A 61 13.83 -10.66 8.29
N ASN A 62 12.58 -10.35 7.89
CA ASN A 62 11.64 -9.70 8.79
C ASN A 62 11.43 -10.51 10.10
N ASN A 63 11.26 -11.82 9.97
CA ASN A 63 11.08 -12.71 11.12
C ASN A 63 12.36 -12.87 11.93
N LEU A 64 13.52 -12.96 11.27
CA LEU A 64 14.82 -12.99 11.96
C LEU A 64 15.08 -11.72 12.78
N ILE A 65 14.71 -10.55 12.24
CA ILE A 65 14.81 -9.26 12.95
C ILE A 65 13.85 -9.25 14.15
N ASN A 66 12.60 -9.67 13.95
CA ASN A 66 11.61 -9.68 15.02
C ASN A 66 11.96 -10.69 16.14
N LEU A 67 12.57 -11.81 15.80
CA LEU A 67 13.14 -12.74 16.77
C LEU A 67 14.40 -12.20 17.46
N GLY A 68 15.03 -11.16 16.94
CA GLY A 68 16.26 -10.58 17.47
C GLY A 68 17.53 -11.37 17.15
N ILE A 69 17.49 -12.28 16.16
CA ILE A 69 18.60 -13.17 15.79
C ILE A 69 19.19 -12.91 14.41
N TYR A 70 18.73 -11.88 13.71
CA TYR A 70 19.17 -11.58 12.34
C TYR A 70 20.70 -11.44 12.22
N LYS A 71 21.32 -10.67 13.13
CA LYS A 71 22.77 -10.43 13.08
C LYS A 71 23.59 -11.70 13.33
N ASP A 72 23.12 -12.57 14.24
CA ASP A 72 23.77 -13.83 14.56
C ASP A 72 23.70 -14.79 13.37
N VAL A 73 22.50 -14.98 12.80
CA VAL A 73 22.31 -15.83 11.61
C VAL A 73 23.12 -15.32 10.42
N LYS A 74 23.13 -14.01 10.19
CA LYS A 74 23.95 -13.40 9.14
C LYS A 74 25.42 -13.68 9.34
N ALA A 75 25.95 -13.53 10.55
CA ALA A 75 27.36 -13.82 10.85
C ALA A 75 27.73 -15.30 10.63
N GLU A 76 26.81 -16.23 10.99
CA GLU A 76 27.00 -17.67 10.74
C GLU A 76 27.04 -17.98 9.23
N LEU A 77 26.14 -17.36 8.44
CA LEU A 77 26.12 -17.50 6.99
C LEU A 77 27.40 -16.92 6.35
N ASP A 78 27.79 -15.71 6.74
CA ASP A 78 29.03 -15.07 6.25
C ASP A 78 30.27 -15.94 6.54
N ALA A 79 30.36 -16.53 7.73
CA ALA A 79 31.45 -17.46 8.12
C ALA A 79 31.44 -18.74 7.29
N ALA A 80 30.29 -19.16 6.77
CA ALA A 80 30.14 -20.27 5.85
C ALA A 80 30.36 -19.87 4.37
N GLY A 81 30.62 -18.59 4.08
CA GLY A 81 30.78 -18.09 2.72
C GLY A 81 29.45 -17.96 1.97
N LYS A 82 28.35 -17.77 2.70
CA LYS A 82 26.98 -17.62 2.17
C LYS A 82 26.47 -16.21 2.36
N SER A 83 25.63 -15.71 1.43
CA SER A 83 25.01 -14.42 1.48
C SER A 83 23.55 -14.54 1.85
N ILE A 84 23.12 -13.87 2.93
CA ILE A 84 21.71 -13.87 3.34
C ILE A 84 20.82 -13.26 2.27
N SER A 85 21.27 -12.23 1.56
CA SER A 85 20.49 -11.60 0.49
C SER A 85 20.26 -12.51 -0.71
N GLU A 86 21.29 -13.32 -1.08
CA GLU A 86 21.13 -14.32 -2.16
C GLU A 86 20.21 -15.47 -1.74
N ILE A 87 20.21 -15.83 -0.45
CA ILE A 87 19.31 -16.83 0.11
C ILE A 87 17.88 -16.33 0.11
N GLU A 88 17.67 -15.07 0.46
CA GLU A 88 16.35 -14.41 0.40
C GLU A 88 15.77 -14.30 -1.01
N ASP A 89 16.60 -14.27 -2.04
CA ASP A 89 16.14 -14.26 -3.43
C ASP A 89 15.37 -15.53 -3.79
N VAL A 90 15.57 -16.62 -3.07
CA VAL A 90 14.82 -17.88 -3.23
C VAL A 90 13.37 -17.74 -2.77
N GLU A 91 13.11 -16.90 -1.77
CA GLU A 91 11.76 -16.73 -1.20
C GLU A 91 10.80 -16.09 -2.22
N PRO A 92 9.67 -16.76 -2.56
CA PRO A 92 8.65 -16.11 -3.36
C PRO A 92 7.96 -15.03 -2.54
N GLU A 93 7.87 -13.81 -3.06
CA GLU A 93 7.15 -12.74 -2.38
C GLU A 93 5.64 -13.00 -2.43
N PRO A 94 4.94 -13.03 -1.29
CA PRO A 94 3.49 -13.18 -1.26
C PRO A 94 2.80 -12.05 -2.04
N SER A 95 1.88 -12.41 -2.93
CA SER A 95 1.20 -11.46 -3.83
C SER A 95 -0.21 -11.08 -3.35
N LEU A 96 -0.37 -10.90 -2.04
CA LEU A 96 -1.66 -10.66 -1.36
C LEU A 96 -2.08 -9.19 -1.30
N GLY A 97 -1.45 -8.33 -2.06
CA GLY A 97 -1.77 -6.90 -2.06
C GLY A 97 -1.24 -6.16 -3.28
N ASN A 98 -1.68 -4.94 -3.46
CA ASN A 98 -1.35 -4.10 -4.61
C ASN A 98 -0.44 -2.91 -4.24
N GLY A 99 -0.77 -2.17 -3.19
CA GLY A 99 -0.09 -0.91 -2.91
C GLY A 99 -0.29 -0.43 -1.48
N GLY A 100 -0.57 0.86 -1.33
CA GLY A 100 -0.64 1.55 -0.05
C GLY A 100 -1.56 0.92 0.98
N LEU A 101 -2.77 0.53 0.57
CA LEU A 101 -3.75 -0.12 1.46
C LEU A 101 -3.23 -1.43 2.05
N GLY A 102 -2.71 -2.31 1.20
CA GLY A 102 -2.20 -3.62 1.61
C GLY A 102 -0.92 -3.52 2.43
N ARG A 103 -0.01 -2.60 2.07
CA ARG A 103 1.22 -2.41 2.84
C ARG A 103 0.92 -1.79 4.21
N LEU A 104 -0.03 -0.86 4.29
CA LEU A 104 -0.48 -0.30 5.56
C LEU A 104 -1.03 -1.39 6.49
N ALA A 105 -1.93 -2.23 5.98
CA ALA A 105 -2.48 -3.36 6.73
C ALA A 105 -1.36 -4.26 7.30
N SER A 106 -0.32 -4.52 6.50
CA SER A 106 0.84 -5.31 6.93
C SER A 106 1.66 -4.61 8.03
N CYS A 107 1.88 -3.30 7.91
CA CYS A 107 2.53 -2.52 8.97
C CYS A 107 1.72 -2.54 10.27
N PHE A 108 0.40 -2.48 10.18
CA PHE A 108 -0.48 -2.45 11.34
C PHE A 108 -0.50 -3.78 12.10
N ILE A 109 -0.56 -4.92 11.41
CA ILE A 109 -0.49 -6.22 12.10
C ILE A 109 0.89 -6.46 12.73
N ASP A 110 1.98 -6.02 12.09
CA ASP A 110 3.32 -6.03 12.69
C ASP A 110 3.37 -5.19 13.97
N SER A 111 2.81 -3.98 13.94
CA SER A 111 2.75 -3.10 15.12
C SER A 111 1.86 -3.64 16.21
N MET A 112 0.70 -4.23 15.88
CA MET A 112 -0.15 -4.88 16.90
C MET A 112 0.60 -5.99 17.64
N ALA A 113 1.32 -6.85 16.93
CA ALA A 113 2.13 -7.90 17.54
C ALA A 113 3.26 -7.31 18.40
N THR A 114 3.96 -6.28 17.93
CA THR A 114 5.05 -5.63 18.65
C THR A 114 4.58 -4.94 19.93
N LEU A 115 3.40 -4.33 19.91
CA LEU A 115 2.81 -3.63 21.05
C LEU A 115 2.09 -4.57 22.03
N GLY A 116 2.01 -5.86 21.72
CA GLY A 116 1.30 -6.84 22.58
C GLY A 116 -0.21 -6.67 22.57
N ILE A 117 -0.77 -6.15 21.49
CA ILE A 117 -2.21 -5.99 21.31
C ILE A 117 -2.78 -7.31 20.77
N ASN A 118 -3.86 -7.79 21.39
CA ASN A 118 -4.63 -8.92 20.87
C ASN A 118 -5.40 -8.49 19.61
N GLY A 119 -4.74 -8.57 18.47
CA GLY A 119 -5.28 -8.12 17.20
C GLY A 119 -4.72 -8.94 16.05
N GLU A 120 -5.59 -9.37 15.16
CA GLU A 120 -5.25 -10.22 14.03
C GLU A 120 -5.81 -9.67 12.73
N GLY A 121 -5.07 -9.90 11.63
CA GLY A 121 -5.57 -9.64 10.29
C GLY A 121 -6.48 -10.77 9.81
N VAL A 122 -7.47 -10.43 9.00
CA VAL A 122 -8.32 -11.39 8.29
C VAL A 122 -8.46 -10.97 6.84
N GLY A 123 -8.15 -11.89 5.93
CA GLY A 123 -8.24 -11.70 4.49
C GLY A 123 -8.41 -13.02 3.76
N LEU A 124 -8.20 -12.99 2.45
CA LEU A 124 -8.26 -14.18 1.59
C LEU A 124 -6.87 -14.60 1.10
N ASN A 125 -6.72 -15.90 0.89
CA ASN A 125 -5.48 -16.50 0.40
C ASN A 125 -5.49 -16.57 -1.13
N TYR A 126 -5.16 -15.48 -1.81
CA TYR A 126 -5.14 -15.45 -3.26
C TYR A 126 -3.93 -16.20 -3.82
N HIS A 127 -4.17 -17.23 -4.65
CA HIS A 127 -3.12 -18.11 -5.18
C HIS A 127 -2.26 -17.45 -6.25
N CYS A 128 -2.88 -16.66 -7.13
CA CYS A 128 -2.20 -15.89 -8.18
C CYS A 128 -2.06 -14.42 -7.80
N GLY A 129 -2.61 -14.03 -6.67
CA GLY A 129 -2.55 -12.70 -6.06
C GLY A 129 -2.95 -11.56 -6.99
N LEU A 130 -2.34 -10.40 -6.77
CA LEU A 130 -2.29 -9.39 -7.81
C LEU A 130 -1.31 -9.87 -8.89
N PHE A 131 -1.64 -9.65 -10.14
CA PHE A 131 -0.87 -10.11 -11.28
C PHE A 131 0.61 -9.70 -11.23
N LYS A 132 1.47 -10.51 -11.85
CA LYS A 132 2.84 -10.16 -12.18
C LYS A 132 2.83 -9.27 -13.43
N GLN A 133 3.42 -8.08 -13.31
CA GLN A 133 3.58 -7.17 -14.44
C GLN A 133 4.77 -7.61 -15.29
N VAL A 134 4.55 -7.72 -16.60
CA VAL A 134 5.60 -7.93 -17.60
C VAL A 134 5.48 -6.85 -18.68
N PHE A 135 6.62 -6.42 -19.23
CA PHE A 135 6.63 -5.46 -20.33
C PHE A 135 6.87 -6.15 -21.67
N LYS A 136 6.03 -5.84 -22.63
CA LYS A 136 6.13 -6.32 -23.99
C LYS A 136 5.75 -5.20 -24.96
N ASP A 137 6.62 -4.92 -25.93
CA ASP A 137 6.40 -3.87 -26.93
C ASP A 137 6.07 -2.50 -26.28
N ASN A 138 6.81 -2.14 -25.23
CA ASN A 138 6.60 -0.94 -24.42
C ASN A 138 5.18 -0.82 -23.81
N LYS A 139 4.56 -1.95 -23.51
CA LYS A 139 3.23 -2.04 -22.90
C LYS A 139 3.27 -2.92 -21.65
N GLN A 140 2.40 -2.62 -20.71
CA GLN A 140 2.15 -3.54 -19.61
C GLN A 140 1.34 -4.73 -20.09
N ASP A 141 1.80 -5.92 -19.77
CA ASP A 141 1.04 -7.16 -19.81
C ASP A 141 0.97 -7.76 -18.41
N ALA A 142 0.13 -8.75 -18.20
CA ALA A 142 -0.13 -9.34 -16.91
C ALA A 142 -0.08 -10.86 -16.96
N GLU A 143 0.60 -11.44 -15.98
CA GLU A 143 0.69 -12.90 -15.78
C GLU A 143 0.26 -13.27 -14.36
N PRO A 144 -0.13 -14.54 -14.10
CA PRO A 144 -0.36 -15.01 -12.74
C PRO A 144 0.89 -14.86 -11.88
N ASN A 145 0.71 -14.43 -10.63
CA ASN A 145 1.81 -14.23 -9.70
C ASN A 145 1.76 -15.31 -8.60
N TYR A 146 2.17 -16.52 -8.95
CA TYR A 146 2.21 -17.67 -8.04
C TYR A 146 3.24 -17.43 -6.92
N TRP A 147 2.85 -17.74 -5.68
CA TRP A 147 3.74 -17.56 -4.52
C TRP A 147 3.63 -18.69 -3.49
N ILE A 148 2.59 -19.53 -3.58
CA ILE A 148 2.36 -20.61 -2.62
C ILE A 148 3.14 -21.85 -3.09
N GLU A 149 4.03 -22.33 -2.22
CA GLU A 149 4.82 -23.54 -2.43
C GLU A 149 4.48 -24.59 -1.38
N ASP A 150 4.91 -25.85 -1.60
CA ASP A 150 4.67 -26.96 -0.68
C ASP A 150 5.24 -26.67 0.73
N GLN A 151 6.42 -26.04 0.78
CA GLN A 151 7.01 -25.51 2.00
C GLN A 151 6.90 -23.98 1.99
N SER A 152 6.04 -23.45 2.83
CA SER A 152 5.79 -22.01 2.90
C SER A 152 5.62 -21.53 4.34
N TRP A 153 5.48 -20.23 4.52
CA TRP A 153 5.16 -19.61 5.81
C TRP A 153 3.74 -19.95 6.31
N LEU A 154 2.86 -20.40 5.43
CA LEU A 154 1.50 -20.78 5.78
C LEU A 154 1.47 -21.96 6.75
N VAL A 155 0.63 -21.86 7.76
CA VAL A 155 0.35 -22.92 8.73
C VAL A 155 -1.13 -23.30 8.59
N PRO A 156 -1.44 -24.50 8.09
CA PRO A 156 -2.83 -24.95 7.96
C PRO A 156 -3.46 -25.14 9.34
N THR A 157 -4.78 -24.94 9.41
CA THR A 157 -5.60 -25.18 10.62
C THR A 157 -6.74 -26.13 10.31
N ASP A 158 -7.40 -26.62 11.35
CA ASP A 158 -8.62 -27.42 11.23
C ASP A 158 -9.90 -26.56 11.19
N ILE A 159 -9.76 -25.23 11.16
CA ILE A 159 -10.87 -24.28 11.14
C ILE A 159 -11.46 -24.21 9.74
N SER A 160 -12.76 -24.40 9.66
CA SER A 160 -13.52 -24.42 8.42
C SER A 160 -14.94 -23.93 8.68
N TYR A 161 -15.47 -23.14 7.75
CA TYR A 161 -16.84 -22.63 7.83
C TYR A 161 -17.59 -22.85 6.53
N ASP A 162 -18.90 -22.98 6.64
CA ASP A 162 -19.81 -22.98 5.50
C ASP A 162 -20.28 -21.54 5.23
N VAL A 163 -20.06 -21.06 4.01
CA VAL A 163 -20.46 -19.73 3.56
C VAL A 163 -21.59 -19.87 2.54
N PRO A 164 -22.81 -19.43 2.88
CA PRO A 164 -23.96 -19.57 2.01
C PRO A 164 -24.03 -18.47 0.95
N PHE A 165 -24.25 -18.87 -0.30
CA PHE A 165 -24.63 -18.00 -1.41
C PHE A 165 -26.02 -18.40 -1.91
N LYS A 166 -26.59 -17.64 -2.83
CA LYS A 166 -27.94 -17.91 -3.35
C LYS A 166 -28.12 -19.35 -3.84
N ASN A 167 -27.18 -19.83 -4.64
CA ASN A 167 -27.34 -21.11 -5.36
C ASN A 167 -26.46 -22.25 -4.83
N PHE A 168 -25.55 -21.97 -3.91
CA PHE A 168 -24.61 -22.94 -3.35
C PHE A 168 -24.04 -22.48 -2.02
N THR A 169 -23.40 -23.39 -1.32
CA THR A 169 -22.61 -23.10 -0.11
C THR A 169 -21.17 -23.51 -0.37
N LEU A 170 -20.24 -22.61 -0.04
CA LEU A 170 -18.80 -22.90 -0.09
C LEU A 170 -18.27 -23.25 1.28
N LYS A 171 -17.53 -24.35 1.35
CA LYS A 171 -16.77 -24.71 2.54
C LYS A 171 -15.39 -24.08 2.47
N SER A 172 -15.06 -23.28 3.48
CA SER A 172 -13.75 -22.64 3.59
C SER A 172 -12.74 -23.53 4.32
N ARG A 173 -11.47 -23.16 4.18
CA ARG A 173 -10.37 -23.56 5.07
C ARG A 173 -9.63 -22.32 5.52
N LEU A 174 -8.96 -22.40 6.65
CA LEU A 174 -8.15 -21.32 7.20
C LEU A 174 -6.68 -21.72 7.25
N ASP A 175 -5.83 -20.96 6.55
CA ASP A 175 -4.40 -20.98 6.72
C ASP A 175 -3.94 -19.74 7.48
N ARG A 176 -2.91 -19.86 8.32
CA ARG A 176 -2.39 -18.78 9.14
C ARG A 176 -0.96 -18.46 8.81
N LEU A 177 -0.60 -17.19 8.92
CA LEU A 177 0.79 -16.73 9.01
C LEU A 177 1.04 -16.24 10.43
N ASP A 178 2.16 -16.68 11.03
CA ASP A 178 2.62 -16.13 12.29
C ASP A 178 3.11 -14.70 12.10
N ILE A 179 2.59 -13.77 12.88
CA ILE A 179 3.03 -12.37 12.92
C ILE A 179 3.78 -12.16 14.23
N LEU A 180 5.10 -12.13 14.11
CA LEU A 180 5.99 -12.01 15.27
C LEU A 180 6.15 -10.54 15.67
N GLY A 181 6.03 -10.27 16.97
CA GLY A 181 6.37 -8.97 17.52
C GLY A 181 7.90 -8.80 17.65
N TYR A 182 8.38 -7.55 17.53
CA TYR A 182 9.81 -7.25 17.66
C TYR A 182 10.32 -7.58 19.06
N LYS A 183 11.18 -8.61 19.17
CA LYS A 183 11.75 -9.13 20.43
C LYS A 183 10.68 -9.46 21.48
N LYS A 184 9.53 -9.99 21.05
CA LYS A 184 8.44 -10.39 21.93
C LYS A 184 8.37 -11.91 22.09
N GLU A 185 7.94 -12.35 23.27
CA GLU A 185 7.68 -13.77 23.54
C GLU A 185 6.28 -14.22 23.09
N THR A 186 5.50 -13.31 22.53
CA THR A 186 4.16 -13.54 22.00
C THR A 186 4.10 -13.29 20.50
N LYS A 187 3.02 -13.75 19.87
CA LYS A 187 2.72 -13.53 18.46
C LYS A 187 1.24 -13.22 18.23
N ASN A 188 0.91 -12.77 17.04
CA ASN A 188 -0.44 -12.72 16.51
C ASN A 188 -0.52 -13.55 15.21
N TYR A 189 -1.67 -13.56 14.55
CA TYR A 189 -1.85 -14.22 13.27
C TYR A 189 -2.35 -13.26 12.19
N LEU A 190 -1.98 -13.56 10.95
CA LEU A 190 -2.76 -13.19 9.77
C LEU A 190 -3.57 -14.41 9.34
N ASN A 191 -4.88 -14.28 9.42
CA ASN A 191 -5.83 -15.33 9.04
C ASN A 191 -6.21 -15.18 7.57
N LEU A 192 -5.89 -16.19 6.76
CA LEU A 192 -6.13 -16.20 5.33
C LEU A 192 -7.12 -17.33 5.00
N PHE A 193 -8.34 -16.95 4.68
CA PHE A 193 -9.37 -17.91 4.26
C PHE A 193 -9.23 -18.25 2.79
N ASP A 194 -9.52 -19.50 2.47
CA ASP A 194 -9.39 -20.08 1.14
C ASP A 194 -10.53 -21.07 0.86
N ILE A 195 -10.73 -21.39 -0.41
CA ILE A 195 -11.63 -22.47 -0.83
C ILE A 195 -10.85 -23.77 -0.95
N ASN A 196 -11.57 -24.89 -0.86
CA ASN A 196 -11.01 -26.20 -1.18
C ASN A 196 -11.07 -26.43 -2.69
N GLY A 197 -9.93 -26.82 -3.29
CA GLY A 197 -9.90 -27.22 -4.69
C GLY A 197 -9.88 -26.07 -5.68
N VAL A 198 -9.00 -25.09 -5.45
CA VAL A 198 -8.69 -24.06 -6.46
C VAL A 198 -8.20 -24.73 -7.74
N ASP A 199 -8.77 -24.33 -8.88
CA ASP A 199 -8.49 -24.91 -10.18
C ASP A 199 -7.72 -23.91 -11.07
N TYR A 200 -6.43 -24.13 -11.23
CA TYR A 200 -5.56 -23.30 -12.09
C TYR A 200 -5.83 -23.50 -13.58
N ASP A 201 -6.46 -24.62 -13.98
CA ASP A 201 -6.81 -24.90 -15.37
C ASP A 201 -7.91 -23.97 -15.91
N LEU A 202 -8.58 -23.24 -15.03
CA LEU A 202 -9.52 -22.17 -15.40
C LEU A 202 -8.84 -20.95 -16.02
N ILE A 203 -7.53 -20.79 -15.84
CA ILE A 203 -6.76 -19.68 -16.42
C ILE A 203 -6.45 -20.00 -17.89
N ASP A 204 -6.98 -19.18 -18.80
CA ASP A 204 -6.81 -19.37 -20.24
C ASP A 204 -5.52 -18.70 -20.73
N LYS A 205 -5.41 -17.39 -20.56
CA LYS A 205 -4.26 -16.61 -20.99
C LYS A 205 -4.02 -15.39 -20.09
N GLY A 206 -2.76 -15.24 -19.65
CA GLY A 206 -2.40 -14.13 -18.75
C GLY A 206 -3.22 -14.22 -17.46
N ILE A 207 -4.05 -13.22 -17.21
CA ILE A 207 -4.95 -13.18 -16.05
C ILE A 207 -6.42 -13.38 -16.42
N THR A 208 -6.70 -13.83 -17.64
CA THR A 208 -8.04 -14.17 -18.10
C THR A 208 -8.39 -15.59 -17.64
N PHE A 209 -9.54 -15.76 -17.04
CA PHE A 209 -9.99 -17.05 -16.52
C PHE A 209 -11.52 -17.18 -16.59
N ASP A 210 -12.03 -18.40 -16.46
CA ASP A 210 -13.47 -18.63 -16.38
C ASP A 210 -14.02 -18.07 -15.07
N GLN A 211 -14.77 -16.98 -15.16
CA GLN A 211 -15.37 -16.28 -14.01
C GLN A 211 -16.71 -16.89 -13.55
N ASP A 212 -17.26 -17.88 -14.24
CA ASP A 212 -18.53 -18.53 -13.87
C ASP A 212 -18.33 -19.62 -12.80
N GLU A 213 -17.17 -20.24 -12.77
CA GLU A 213 -16.81 -21.34 -11.87
C GLU A 213 -16.38 -20.85 -10.46
N ILE A 214 -17.26 -20.10 -9.78
CA ILE A 214 -16.97 -19.46 -8.48
C ILE A 214 -16.41 -20.43 -7.44
N GLN A 215 -16.92 -21.66 -7.40
CA GLN A 215 -16.49 -22.68 -6.44
C GLN A 215 -15.04 -23.13 -6.61
N LYS A 216 -14.40 -22.77 -7.73
CA LYS A 216 -13.02 -23.13 -8.07
C LYS A 216 -12.11 -21.93 -8.31
N ASN A 217 -12.68 -20.74 -8.59
CA ASN A 217 -11.92 -19.56 -8.97
C ASN A 217 -11.86 -18.46 -7.91
N LEU A 218 -12.66 -18.55 -6.84
CA LEU A 218 -12.89 -17.43 -5.91
C LEU A 218 -11.59 -16.85 -5.35
N THR A 219 -10.60 -17.67 -5.03
CA THR A 219 -9.31 -17.27 -4.46
C THR A 219 -8.15 -17.35 -5.45
N LEU A 220 -8.41 -17.32 -6.76
CA LEU A 220 -7.34 -17.24 -7.76
C LEU A 220 -6.65 -15.86 -7.74
N PHE A 221 -7.39 -14.79 -8.04
CA PHE A 221 -6.84 -13.45 -8.20
C PHE A 221 -7.42 -12.43 -7.23
N LEU A 222 -6.56 -11.61 -6.67
CA LEU A 222 -6.91 -10.34 -6.04
C LEU A 222 -7.28 -9.35 -7.15
N TYR A 223 -8.39 -8.64 -7.01
CA TYR A 223 -8.90 -7.67 -7.99
C TYR A 223 -8.98 -8.24 -9.42
N PRO A 224 -9.81 -9.26 -9.64
CA PRO A 224 -10.07 -9.75 -10.99
C PRO A 224 -10.66 -8.66 -11.87
N ASP A 225 -10.55 -8.85 -13.20
CA ASP A 225 -11.13 -7.92 -14.16
C ASP A 225 -12.64 -7.73 -13.91
N ASP A 226 -13.03 -6.53 -13.55
CA ASP A 226 -14.39 -6.10 -13.25
C ASP A 226 -15.00 -5.18 -14.33
N SER A 227 -14.43 -5.20 -15.52
CA SER A 227 -14.97 -4.48 -16.68
C SER A 227 -16.29 -5.06 -17.19
N THR A 228 -16.65 -6.26 -16.72
CA THR A 228 -17.88 -6.96 -17.06
C THR A 228 -18.73 -7.22 -15.81
N ARG A 229 -20.03 -7.45 -16.02
CA ARG A 229 -20.95 -7.81 -14.93
C ARG A 229 -20.47 -9.05 -14.15
N LYS A 230 -19.94 -10.06 -14.84
CA LYS A 230 -19.38 -11.27 -14.19
C LYS A 230 -18.23 -10.95 -13.24
N GLY A 231 -17.33 -10.09 -13.66
CA GLY A 231 -16.22 -9.64 -12.84
C GLY A 231 -16.66 -8.84 -11.62
N GLU A 232 -17.65 -7.95 -11.78
CA GLU A 232 -18.25 -7.23 -10.65
C GLU A 232 -18.93 -8.17 -9.66
N LEU A 233 -19.70 -9.16 -10.14
CA LEU A 233 -20.29 -10.20 -9.29
C LEU A 233 -19.23 -11.01 -8.54
N LEU A 234 -18.13 -11.38 -9.21
CA LEU A 234 -17.03 -12.11 -8.58
C LEU A 234 -16.43 -11.32 -7.41
N ARG A 235 -16.28 -9.99 -7.52
CA ARG A 235 -15.85 -9.14 -6.41
C ARG A 235 -16.80 -9.22 -5.22
N ILE A 236 -18.10 -9.25 -5.45
CA ILE A 236 -19.11 -9.42 -4.38
C ILE A 236 -18.96 -10.79 -3.73
N TYR A 237 -18.79 -11.88 -4.52
CA TYR A 237 -18.52 -13.22 -3.99
C TYR A 237 -17.27 -13.23 -3.09
N GLN A 238 -16.19 -12.60 -3.52
CA GLN A 238 -14.94 -12.52 -2.74
C GLN A 238 -15.12 -11.74 -1.44
N GLN A 239 -15.77 -10.58 -1.49
CA GLN A 239 -15.99 -9.74 -0.30
C GLN A 239 -16.89 -10.47 0.71
N TYR A 240 -17.98 -11.08 0.26
CA TYR A 240 -18.87 -11.81 1.16
C TYR A 240 -18.20 -13.07 1.76
N PHE A 241 -17.46 -13.82 0.96
CA PHE A 241 -16.71 -14.97 1.45
C PHE A 241 -15.72 -14.55 2.56
N MET A 242 -15.01 -13.45 2.37
CA MET A 242 -14.08 -12.91 3.36
C MET A 242 -14.79 -12.53 4.67
N VAL A 243 -15.87 -11.76 4.59
CA VAL A 243 -16.54 -11.24 5.80
C VAL A 243 -17.36 -12.30 6.52
N SER A 244 -17.96 -13.24 5.82
CA SER A 244 -18.70 -14.35 6.44
C SER A 244 -17.78 -15.24 7.26
N ASN A 245 -16.61 -15.59 6.71
CA ASN A 245 -15.59 -16.33 7.44
C ASN A 245 -15.07 -15.56 8.64
N ALA A 246 -14.79 -14.27 8.49
CA ALA A 246 -14.31 -13.41 9.59
C ALA A 246 -15.35 -13.33 10.71
N ALA A 247 -16.62 -13.13 10.37
CA ALA A 247 -17.71 -13.04 11.34
C ALA A 247 -17.92 -14.36 12.10
N GLN A 248 -17.86 -15.50 11.43
CA GLN A 248 -17.98 -16.82 12.04
C GLN A 248 -16.79 -17.09 13.00
N LEU A 249 -15.57 -16.79 12.56
CA LEU A 249 -14.37 -16.92 13.39
C LEU A 249 -14.47 -16.05 14.66
N LEU A 250 -14.90 -14.80 14.50
CA LEU A 250 -15.05 -13.84 15.59
C LEU A 250 -16.05 -14.34 16.63
N ILE A 251 -17.20 -14.82 16.23
CA ILE A 251 -18.25 -15.32 17.13
C ILE A 251 -17.77 -16.57 17.87
N ASP A 252 -17.19 -17.53 17.17
CA ASP A 252 -16.68 -18.77 17.78
C ASP A 252 -15.60 -18.46 18.81
N GLU A 253 -14.62 -17.63 18.46
CA GLU A 253 -13.55 -17.24 19.39
C GLU A 253 -14.08 -16.43 20.59
N ALA A 254 -15.12 -15.61 20.42
CA ALA A 254 -15.74 -14.89 21.54
C ALA A 254 -16.44 -15.86 22.50
N ILE A 255 -17.17 -16.84 21.98
CA ILE A 255 -17.82 -17.90 22.79
C ILE A 255 -16.76 -18.70 23.56
N GLU A 256 -15.68 -19.12 22.88
CA GLU A 256 -14.59 -19.86 23.54
C GLU A 256 -13.95 -19.08 24.69
N ARG A 257 -13.90 -17.75 24.60
CA ARG A 257 -13.38 -16.87 25.65
C ARG A 257 -14.41 -16.50 26.71
N GLY A 258 -15.64 -17.02 26.61
CA GLY A 258 -16.68 -16.90 27.64
C GLY A 258 -17.77 -15.86 27.37
N SER A 259 -17.87 -15.32 26.15
CA SER A 259 -18.96 -14.42 25.76
C SER A 259 -20.30 -15.17 25.67
N ASN A 260 -21.36 -14.54 26.17
CA ASN A 260 -22.74 -14.99 25.95
C ASN A 260 -23.37 -14.32 24.73
N LEU A 261 -22.58 -13.60 23.94
CA LEU A 261 -22.90 -12.79 22.78
C LEU A 261 -23.72 -11.53 23.05
N HIS A 262 -24.45 -11.40 24.16
CA HIS A 262 -25.04 -10.12 24.57
C HIS A 262 -23.95 -9.10 24.93
N ASP A 263 -22.81 -9.57 25.38
CA ASP A 263 -21.60 -8.80 25.71
C ASP A 263 -20.50 -8.88 24.65
N LEU A 264 -20.86 -9.28 23.43
CA LEU A 264 -19.93 -9.46 22.31
C LEU A 264 -18.98 -8.25 22.09
N PRO A 265 -19.42 -6.98 22.20
CA PRO A 265 -18.55 -5.83 22.09
C PRO A 265 -17.40 -5.77 23.11
N ASP A 266 -17.53 -6.45 24.26
CA ASP A 266 -16.46 -6.56 25.24
C ASP A 266 -15.37 -7.56 24.84
N TYR A 267 -15.67 -8.47 23.92
CA TYR A 267 -14.77 -9.54 23.47
C TYR A 267 -14.19 -9.30 22.07
N ALA A 268 -14.86 -8.53 21.24
CA ALA A 268 -14.46 -8.36 19.84
C ALA A 268 -14.70 -6.95 19.33
N TYR A 269 -13.78 -6.48 18.52
CA TYR A 269 -13.92 -5.25 17.74
C TYR A 269 -13.46 -5.50 16.28
N VAL A 270 -14.26 -5.05 15.33
CA VAL A 270 -13.96 -5.16 13.91
C VAL A 270 -13.51 -3.81 13.38
N GLN A 271 -12.30 -3.76 12.82
CA GLN A 271 -11.84 -2.59 12.06
C GLN A 271 -12.00 -2.87 10.57
N ILE A 272 -12.91 -2.13 9.93
CA ILE A 272 -13.18 -2.20 8.50
C ILE A 272 -12.15 -1.35 7.76
N ASN A 273 -11.29 -2.01 6.98
CA ASN A 273 -10.23 -1.34 6.21
C ASN A 273 -10.73 -1.03 4.80
N ASP A 274 -11.12 0.23 4.56
CA ASP A 274 -11.89 0.67 3.39
C ASP A 274 -13.29 0.02 3.36
N THR A 275 -13.98 0.01 2.21
CA THR A 275 -15.35 -0.51 2.08
C THR A 275 -15.45 -1.99 1.72
N HIS A 276 -14.33 -2.63 1.41
CA HIS A 276 -14.33 -4.05 1.00
C HIS A 276 -14.94 -4.99 2.06
N PRO A 277 -14.74 -4.77 3.37
CA PRO A 277 -15.36 -5.60 4.40
C PRO A 277 -16.73 -5.13 4.90
N SER A 278 -17.36 -4.14 4.28
CA SER A 278 -18.59 -3.51 4.79
C SER A 278 -19.73 -4.50 5.07
N MET A 279 -19.83 -5.58 4.28
CA MET A 279 -20.86 -6.60 4.49
C MET A 279 -20.71 -7.39 5.81
N VAL A 280 -19.62 -7.20 6.56
CA VAL A 280 -19.48 -7.79 7.90
C VAL A 280 -20.58 -7.31 8.85
N ILE A 281 -21.07 -6.09 8.68
CA ILE A 281 -22.15 -5.52 9.51
C ILE A 281 -23.43 -6.32 9.37
N PRO A 282 -24.05 -6.44 8.17
CA PRO A 282 -25.25 -7.26 8.02
C PRO A 282 -24.98 -8.76 8.24
N GLU A 283 -23.79 -9.28 7.97
CA GLU A 283 -23.47 -10.68 8.22
C GLU A 283 -23.43 -11.03 9.72
N LEU A 284 -22.83 -10.18 10.56
CA LEU A 284 -22.88 -10.35 12.00
C LEU A 284 -24.32 -10.30 12.54
N ILE A 285 -25.13 -9.37 12.05
CA ILE A 285 -26.54 -9.26 12.42
C ILE A 285 -27.27 -10.56 12.02
N ARG A 286 -27.04 -11.08 10.80
CA ARG A 286 -27.63 -12.32 10.34
C ARG A 286 -27.27 -13.51 11.24
N LEU A 287 -25.98 -13.66 11.57
CA LEU A 287 -25.51 -14.75 12.40
C LEU A 287 -26.10 -14.67 13.82
N LEU A 288 -26.17 -13.49 14.42
CA LEU A 288 -26.77 -13.30 15.72
C LEU A 288 -28.27 -13.61 15.73
N THR A 289 -29.00 -13.20 14.71
CA THR A 289 -30.46 -13.45 14.62
C THR A 289 -30.78 -14.88 14.21
N GLU A 290 -30.20 -15.40 13.14
CA GLU A 290 -30.56 -16.70 12.58
C GLU A 290 -29.94 -17.89 13.32
N LYS A 291 -28.68 -17.78 13.76
CA LYS A 291 -27.97 -18.88 14.44
C LYS A 291 -28.08 -18.83 15.96
N HIS A 292 -28.18 -17.63 16.54
CA HIS A 292 -28.11 -17.43 17.99
C HIS A 292 -29.40 -16.90 18.59
N GLY A 293 -30.45 -16.68 17.79
CA GLY A 293 -31.79 -16.36 18.24
C GLY A 293 -31.99 -14.96 18.83
N PHE A 294 -31.11 -14.01 18.51
CA PHE A 294 -31.27 -12.63 18.93
C PHE A 294 -32.40 -11.93 18.17
N GLU A 295 -33.08 -11.01 18.85
CA GLU A 295 -33.98 -10.08 18.19
C GLU A 295 -33.18 -9.14 17.28
N PHE A 296 -33.77 -8.73 16.18
CA PHE A 296 -33.08 -7.92 15.15
C PHE A 296 -32.52 -6.61 15.73
N ASP A 297 -33.33 -5.87 16.48
CA ASP A 297 -32.91 -4.58 17.05
C ASP A 297 -31.77 -4.74 18.07
N GLU A 298 -31.76 -5.81 18.85
CA GLU A 298 -30.67 -6.13 19.75
C GLU A 298 -29.39 -6.46 18.99
N ALA A 299 -29.49 -7.27 17.94
CA ALA A 299 -28.33 -7.61 17.09
C ALA A 299 -27.74 -6.35 16.44
N VAL A 300 -28.57 -5.44 15.92
CA VAL A 300 -28.11 -4.16 15.39
C VAL A 300 -27.39 -3.32 16.46
N ALA A 301 -27.94 -3.25 17.66
CA ALA A 301 -27.34 -2.50 18.77
C ALA A 301 -25.99 -3.07 19.19
N ILE A 302 -25.84 -4.42 19.23
CA ILE A 302 -24.57 -5.09 19.53
C ILE A 302 -23.52 -4.77 18.48
N VAL A 303 -23.83 -5.01 17.18
CA VAL A 303 -22.91 -4.83 16.09
C VAL A 303 -22.45 -3.38 15.96
N SER A 304 -23.36 -2.43 16.14
CA SER A 304 -23.04 -0.99 16.07
C SER A 304 -22.05 -0.52 17.13
N LYS A 305 -21.84 -1.28 18.21
CA LYS A 305 -20.89 -0.97 19.29
C LYS A 305 -19.50 -1.58 19.09
N MET A 306 -19.32 -2.42 18.08
CA MET A 306 -18.10 -3.21 17.90
C MET A 306 -17.45 -3.05 16.53
N VAL A 307 -17.82 -2.03 15.79
CA VAL A 307 -17.32 -1.78 14.42
C VAL A 307 -16.73 -0.38 14.32
N GLY A 308 -15.58 -0.27 13.68
CA GLY A 308 -14.97 0.98 13.25
C GLY A 308 -14.69 0.94 11.76
N TYR A 309 -14.80 2.09 11.10
CA TYR A 309 -14.58 2.25 9.67
C TYR A 309 -13.42 3.22 9.41
N THR A 310 -12.42 2.75 8.67
CA THR A 310 -11.34 3.58 8.14
C THR A 310 -11.58 3.84 6.67
N ASN A 311 -11.75 5.13 6.31
CA ASN A 311 -11.82 5.55 4.93
C ASN A 311 -10.42 5.81 4.37
N HIS A 312 -10.11 5.24 3.20
CA HIS A 312 -8.85 5.45 2.49
C HIS A 312 -9.00 6.22 1.18
N THR A 313 -10.19 6.71 0.89
CA THR A 313 -10.55 7.25 -0.43
C THR A 313 -11.17 8.64 -0.29
N ILE A 314 -10.65 9.61 -1.06
CA ILE A 314 -11.29 10.93 -1.20
C ILE A 314 -12.19 10.96 -2.44
N LEU A 315 -11.84 10.20 -3.49
CA LEU A 315 -12.59 10.18 -4.74
C LEU A 315 -14.00 9.65 -4.51
N ALA A 316 -15.03 10.51 -4.61
CA ALA A 316 -16.43 10.13 -4.40
C ALA A 316 -16.88 9.00 -5.33
N GLU A 317 -16.39 9.00 -6.57
CA GLU A 317 -16.65 7.96 -7.57
C GLU A 317 -16.02 6.61 -7.23
N ALA A 318 -15.00 6.59 -6.38
CA ALA A 318 -14.33 5.36 -5.94
C ALA A 318 -14.95 4.74 -4.67
N LEU A 319 -15.90 5.41 -4.01
CA LEU A 319 -16.69 4.81 -2.94
C LEU A 319 -17.63 3.75 -3.52
N GLU A 320 -17.51 2.51 -3.03
CA GLU A 320 -18.25 1.39 -3.58
C GLU A 320 -19.77 1.54 -3.44
N LYS A 321 -20.44 1.34 -4.55
CA LYS A 321 -21.90 1.27 -4.66
C LYS A 321 -22.25 0.04 -5.47
N TRP A 322 -22.96 -0.91 -4.86
CA TRP A 322 -23.35 -2.11 -5.57
C TRP A 322 -24.81 -2.03 -6.01
N PRO A 323 -25.12 -2.32 -7.28
CA PRO A 323 -26.50 -2.50 -7.69
C PRO A 323 -27.22 -3.52 -6.81
N LEU A 324 -28.40 -3.21 -6.36
CA LEU A 324 -29.16 -4.08 -5.44
C LEU A 324 -29.43 -5.48 -6.05
N ASP A 325 -29.72 -5.52 -7.36
CA ASP A 325 -29.91 -6.78 -8.09
C ASP A 325 -28.66 -7.64 -8.15
N TYR A 326 -27.46 -7.07 -8.15
CA TYR A 326 -26.21 -7.83 -8.03
C TYR A 326 -26.10 -8.51 -6.67
N LEU A 327 -26.41 -7.80 -5.60
CA LEU A 327 -26.42 -8.37 -4.26
C LEU A 327 -27.51 -9.42 -4.10
N GLU A 328 -28.70 -9.22 -4.70
CA GLU A 328 -29.79 -10.22 -4.71
C GLU A 328 -29.41 -11.49 -5.46
N GLU A 329 -28.57 -11.40 -6.48
CA GLU A 329 -28.07 -12.56 -7.21
C GLU A 329 -27.04 -13.36 -6.40
N VAL A 330 -26.22 -12.73 -5.61
CA VAL A 330 -25.13 -13.37 -4.86
C VAL A 330 -25.54 -13.73 -3.43
N VAL A 331 -26.12 -12.76 -2.70
CA VAL A 331 -26.39 -12.85 -1.26
C VAL A 331 -27.81 -12.35 -0.90
N PRO A 332 -28.88 -12.93 -1.44
CA PRO A 332 -30.26 -12.46 -1.19
C PRO A 332 -30.63 -12.46 0.28
N HIS A 333 -30.10 -13.39 1.06
CA HIS A 333 -30.29 -13.48 2.52
C HIS A 333 -29.72 -12.26 3.26
N LEU A 334 -28.65 -11.67 2.74
CA LEU A 334 -28.06 -10.46 3.30
C LEU A 334 -28.81 -9.19 2.87
N VAL A 335 -29.36 -9.19 1.66
CA VAL A 335 -30.16 -8.06 1.13
C VAL A 335 -31.37 -7.78 2.00
N VAL A 336 -32.01 -8.79 2.55
CA VAL A 336 -33.13 -8.64 3.49
C VAL A 336 -32.71 -7.78 4.70
N ILE A 337 -31.52 -8.02 5.23
CA ILE A 337 -30.98 -7.27 6.37
C ILE A 337 -30.61 -5.85 5.94
N ILE A 338 -29.94 -5.68 4.79
CA ILE A 338 -29.57 -4.36 4.25
C ILE A 338 -30.80 -3.48 4.07
N LYS A 339 -31.89 -4.03 3.53
CA LYS A 339 -33.16 -3.30 3.37
C LYS A 339 -33.77 -2.87 4.72
N LYS A 340 -33.67 -3.73 5.74
CA LYS A 340 -34.11 -3.37 7.10
C LYS A 340 -33.25 -2.25 7.71
N LEU A 341 -31.93 -2.31 7.50
CA LEU A 341 -31.02 -1.26 7.94
C LEU A 341 -31.31 0.07 7.23
N ASP A 342 -31.55 0.03 5.93
CA ASP A 342 -31.94 1.24 5.17
C ASP A 342 -33.29 1.81 5.67
N ALA A 343 -34.25 0.95 5.99
CA ALA A 343 -35.54 1.39 6.55
C ALA A 343 -35.37 2.13 7.89
N ILE A 344 -34.48 1.63 8.77
CA ILE A 344 -34.17 2.32 10.04
C ILE A 344 -33.60 3.72 9.76
N ILE A 345 -32.73 3.86 8.79
CA ILE A 345 -32.13 5.15 8.45
C ILE A 345 -33.15 6.10 7.84
N ARG A 346 -34.01 5.62 6.95
CA ARG A 346 -35.08 6.44 6.35
C ARG A 346 -36.11 6.91 7.36
N GLU A 347 -36.40 6.12 8.36
CA GLU A 347 -37.29 6.54 9.46
C GLU A 347 -36.64 7.61 10.35
N LYS A 348 -35.31 7.53 10.53
CA LYS A 348 -34.56 8.41 11.41
C LYS A 348 -34.14 9.73 10.75
N PHE A 349 -33.87 9.73 9.45
CA PHE A 349 -33.33 10.87 8.70
C PHE A 349 -34.05 11.07 7.37
N GLU A 350 -34.47 12.29 7.09
CA GLU A 350 -35.15 12.67 5.84
C GLU A 350 -34.14 12.92 4.68
N ASP A 351 -32.86 13.15 4.97
CA ASP A 351 -31.85 13.53 3.97
C ASP A 351 -31.51 12.34 3.05
N PRO A 352 -31.80 12.41 1.74
CA PRO A 352 -31.52 11.30 0.82
C PRO A 352 -30.02 11.02 0.62
N ARG A 353 -29.15 11.99 0.93
CA ARG A 353 -27.69 11.84 0.80
C ARG A 353 -27.09 10.86 1.80
N VAL A 354 -27.80 10.54 2.87
CA VAL A 354 -27.33 9.61 3.92
C VAL A 354 -28.01 8.24 3.87
N GLN A 355 -28.92 8.01 2.93
CA GLN A 355 -29.57 6.71 2.75
C GLN A 355 -28.57 5.65 2.31
N ILE A 356 -28.78 4.39 2.73
CA ILE A 356 -27.94 3.26 2.34
C ILE A 356 -28.25 2.86 0.90
N ILE A 357 -29.55 2.75 0.55
CA ILE A 357 -30.01 2.43 -0.81
C ILE A 357 -30.47 3.72 -1.46
N ASP A 358 -29.84 4.11 -2.57
CA ASP A 358 -30.16 5.34 -3.29
C ASP A 358 -31.37 5.18 -4.23
N GLU A 359 -31.77 6.27 -4.87
CA GLU A 359 -32.91 6.34 -5.81
C GLU A 359 -32.72 5.46 -7.08
N HIS A 360 -31.47 5.05 -7.35
CA HIS A 360 -31.12 4.17 -8.46
C HIS A 360 -30.95 2.71 -8.03
N ASN A 361 -31.43 2.35 -6.84
CA ASN A 361 -31.27 1.01 -6.25
C ASN A 361 -29.81 0.54 -6.14
N ARG A 362 -28.90 1.44 -5.74
CA ARG A 362 -27.51 1.11 -5.44
C ARG A 362 -27.28 1.19 -3.93
N VAL A 363 -26.61 0.17 -3.41
CA VAL A 363 -26.24 0.10 -2.00
C VAL A 363 -24.89 0.80 -1.79
N HIS A 364 -24.90 1.87 -0.99
CA HIS A 364 -23.70 2.62 -0.61
C HIS A 364 -23.04 1.96 0.59
N MET A 365 -21.93 1.29 0.36
CA MET A 365 -21.24 0.49 1.39
C MET A 365 -20.73 1.38 2.52
N ALA A 366 -20.09 2.51 2.21
CA ALA A 366 -19.62 3.46 3.21
C ALA A 366 -20.74 4.04 4.08
N HIS A 367 -21.92 4.28 3.52
CA HIS A 367 -23.08 4.79 4.30
C HIS A 367 -23.49 3.81 5.38
N MET A 368 -23.53 2.52 5.06
CA MET A 368 -23.81 1.45 6.02
C MET A 368 -22.75 1.41 7.13
N ASP A 369 -21.47 1.51 6.76
CA ASP A 369 -20.36 1.53 7.72
C ASP A 369 -20.47 2.70 8.69
N ILE A 370 -20.78 3.91 8.18
CA ILE A 370 -20.85 5.12 9.00
C ILE A 370 -22.01 5.07 9.98
N HIS A 371 -23.20 4.62 9.52
CA HIS A 371 -24.39 4.58 10.37
C HIS A 371 -24.26 3.57 11.52
N PHE A 372 -23.59 2.43 11.30
CA PHE A 372 -23.54 1.30 12.22
C PHE A 372 -22.14 1.05 12.78
N SER A 373 -21.39 2.10 13.02
CA SER A 373 -20.05 2.03 13.64
C SER A 373 -19.93 3.00 14.82
N THR A 374 -18.88 2.81 15.60
CA THR A 374 -18.52 3.72 16.71
C THR A 374 -17.52 4.77 16.28
N SER A 375 -16.79 4.55 15.20
CA SER A 375 -15.70 5.41 14.75
C SER A 375 -15.60 5.41 13.23
N VAL A 376 -15.39 6.59 12.68
CA VAL A 376 -15.08 6.83 11.27
C VAL A 376 -13.81 7.67 11.24
N ASN A 377 -12.71 7.11 10.72
CA ASN A 377 -11.48 7.87 10.67
C ASN A 377 -10.95 8.07 9.24
N GLY A 378 -10.37 9.25 9.04
CA GLY A 378 -9.46 9.51 7.94
C GLY A 378 -8.04 9.06 8.28
N VAL A 379 -7.14 9.16 7.33
CA VAL A 379 -5.78 8.57 7.41
C VAL A 379 -4.65 9.60 7.28
N ALA A 380 -5.00 10.88 7.25
CA ALA A 380 -4.12 12.03 7.38
C ALA A 380 -4.96 13.23 7.84
N ALA A 381 -4.32 14.24 8.42
CA ALA A 381 -5.03 15.41 8.95
C ALA A 381 -5.86 16.13 7.88
N LEU A 382 -5.27 16.44 6.73
CA LEU A 382 -5.97 17.08 5.61
C LEU A 382 -7.10 16.19 5.08
N HIS A 383 -6.87 14.91 4.91
CA HIS A 383 -7.90 13.95 4.46
C HIS A 383 -9.12 13.97 5.38
N THR A 384 -8.89 13.92 6.68
CA THR A 384 -9.97 13.93 7.67
C THR A 384 -10.78 15.24 7.60
N GLU A 385 -10.12 16.38 7.42
CA GLU A 385 -10.81 17.68 7.25
C GLU A 385 -11.62 17.73 5.96
N ILE A 386 -11.12 17.17 4.86
CA ILE A 386 -11.87 17.08 3.59
C ILE A 386 -13.10 16.17 3.76
N LEU A 387 -12.98 15.06 4.46
CA LEU A 387 -14.14 14.19 4.76
C LEU A 387 -15.20 14.94 5.54
N LYS A 388 -14.84 15.71 6.56
CA LYS A 388 -15.77 16.47 7.42
C LYS A 388 -16.42 17.64 6.69
N SER A 389 -15.67 18.35 5.86
CA SER A 389 -16.13 19.61 5.24
C SER A 389 -16.75 19.44 3.86
N SER A 390 -16.47 18.35 3.16
CA SER A 390 -16.86 18.12 1.77
C SER A 390 -17.45 16.72 1.58
N GLU A 391 -16.63 15.69 1.43
CA GLU A 391 -17.03 14.37 0.92
C GLU A 391 -18.06 13.64 1.78
N LEU A 392 -17.93 13.69 3.10
CA LEU A 392 -18.83 13.04 4.06
C LEU A 392 -19.50 14.05 4.99
N LYS A 393 -19.58 15.32 4.58
CA LYS A 393 -20.18 16.37 5.39
C LYS A 393 -21.58 16.03 5.91
N PRO A 394 -22.52 15.48 5.12
CA PRO A 394 -23.84 15.11 5.63
C PRO A 394 -23.78 14.14 6.82
N PHE A 395 -22.80 13.23 6.82
CA PHE A 395 -22.58 12.29 7.92
C PHE A 395 -21.89 12.94 9.11
N TYR A 396 -20.94 13.82 8.86
CA TYR A 396 -20.29 14.57 9.94
C TYR A 396 -21.29 15.44 10.70
N ASP A 397 -22.23 16.04 9.99
CA ASP A 397 -23.32 16.82 10.60
C ASP A 397 -24.24 15.95 11.49
N LEU A 398 -24.40 14.66 11.19
CA LEU A 398 -25.16 13.71 11.99
C LEU A 398 -24.38 13.12 13.17
N TYR A 399 -23.11 12.80 12.97
CA TYR A 399 -22.27 12.03 13.89
C TYR A 399 -20.89 12.68 14.11
N PRO A 400 -20.82 13.96 14.51
CA PRO A 400 -19.50 14.64 14.62
C PRO A 400 -18.55 13.93 15.59
N GLU A 401 -19.07 13.26 16.60
CA GLU A 401 -18.28 12.54 17.61
C GLU A 401 -17.60 11.26 17.09
N ARG A 402 -18.06 10.71 15.97
CA ARG A 402 -17.46 9.50 15.37
C ARG A 402 -16.24 9.79 14.52
N PHE A 403 -16.16 11.02 13.96
CA PHE A 403 -15.12 11.41 13.02
C PHE A 403 -13.84 11.77 13.75
N ASN A 404 -12.76 11.11 13.38
CA ASN A 404 -11.43 11.37 13.94
C ASN A 404 -10.32 11.08 12.91
N ASN A 405 -9.12 11.54 13.20
CA ASN A 405 -7.94 11.30 12.38
C ASN A 405 -7.01 10.27 13.02
N LYS A 406 -6.56 9.32 12.22
CA LYS A 406 -5.46 8.42 12.54
C LYS A 406 -4.48 8.46 11.37
N THR A 407 -3.52 9.38 11.44
CA THR A 407 -2.49 9.49 10.39
C THR A 407 -1.77 8.17 10.23
N ASN A 408 -1.69 7.69 9.00
CA ASN A 408 -1.00 6.45 8.65
C ASN A 408 0.45 6.44 9.15
N GLY A 409 1.01 5.26 9.23
CA GLY A 409 2.40 5.05 9.61
C GLY A 409 2.97 3.80 8.94
N ILE A 410 4.26 3.62 9.13
CA ILE A 410 5.04 2.52 8.56
C ILE A 410 5.84 1.82 9.66
N THR A 411 6.10 0.53 9.49
CA THR A 411 6.97 -0.20 10.42
C THR A 411 8.45 0.10 10.13
N PHE A 412 9.17 0.57 11.15
CA PHE A 412 10.61 0.85 11.02
C PHE A 412 11.44 -0.43 10.98
N ARG A 413 10.93 -1.56 11.47
CA ARG A 413 11.59 -2.87 11.38
C ARG A 413 11.87 -3.24 9.93
N ARG A 414 10.88 -3.11 9.05
CA ARG A 414 11.08 -3.36 7.61
C ARG A 414 11.74 -2.19 6.89
N TRP A 415 11.24 -0.98 7.09
CA TRP A 415 11.60 0.17 6.24
C TRP A 415 12.87 0.91 6.67
N LEU A 416 13.47 0.54 7.78
CA LEU A 416 14.78 1.02 8.21
C LEU A 416 15.70 -0.14 8.61
N GLU A 417 15.35 -0.91 9.62
CA GLU A 417 16.22 -1.98 10.17
C GLU A 417 16.55 -3.06 9.14
N PHE A 418 15.61 -3.42 8.28
CA PHE A 418 15.82 -4.40 7.23
C PHE A 418 16.36 -3.76 5.94
N SER A 419 15.66 -2.76 5.41
CA SER A 419 15.95 -2.22 4.08
C SER A 419 17.17 -1.29 4.03
N ASN A 420 17.59 -0.71 5.15
CA ASN A 420 18.71 0.26 5.21
C ASN A 420 19.55 0.08 6.49
N GLN A 421 20.18 -1.09 6.61
CA GLN A 421 20.91 -1.48 7.82
C GLN A 421 22.07 -0.54 8.15
N GLU A 422 22.77 -0.03 7.15
CA GLU A 422 23.89 0.89 7.35
C GLU A 422 23.41 2.21 7.94
N LEU A 423 22.30 2.77 7.47
CA LEU A 423 21.68 3.94 8.07
C LEU A 423 21.17 3.65 9.49
N ALA A 424 20.52 2.52 9.70
CA ALA A 424 20.03 2.09 11.00
C ALA A 424 21.17 1.98 12.03
N ASP A 425 22.28 1.36 11.65
CA ASP A 425 23.46 1.22 12.51
C ASP A 425 24.11 2.58 12.81
N TYR A 426 24.17 3.47 11.82
CA TYR A 426 24.68 4.84 12.02
C TYR A 426 23.78 5.68 12.95
N ILE A 427 22.47 5.56 12.82
CA ILE A 427 21.53 6.22 13.77
C ILE A 427 21.78 5.70 15.20
N LYS A 428 21.97 4.39 15.37
CA LYS A 428 22.28 3.80 16.69
C LYS A 428 23.61 4.32 17.26
N GLU A 429 24.60 4.52 16.42
CA GLU A 429 25.88 5.12 16.82
C GLU A 429 25.68 6.55 17.36
N LEU A 430 24.84 7.36 16.72
CA LEU A 430 24.61 8.75 17.09
C LEU A 430 23.71 8.92 18.32
N ILE A 431 22.63 8.16 18.42
CA ILE A 431 21.56 8.40 19.42
C ILE A 431 21.15 7.18 20.24
N GLY A 432 21.77 6.01 20.00
CA GLY A 432 21.36 4.74 20.64
C GLY A 432 20.18 4.09 19.93
N ASP A 433 19.76 2.93 20.42
CA ASP A 433 18.73 2.09 19.83
C ASP A 433 17.31 2.33 20.38
N GLY A 434 17.15 3.32 21.26
CA GLY A 434 15.85 3.61 21.91
C GLY A 434 14.72 3.95 20.93
N TYR A 435 15.05 4.45 19.74
CA TYR A 435 14.04 4.75 18.71
C TYR A 435 13.29 3.50 18.19
N LEU A 436 13.83 2.31 18.40
CA LEU A 436 13.19 1.06 17.99
C LEU A 436 11.93 0.74 18.80
N THR A 437 11.84 1.26 20.01
CA THR A 437 10.70 1.11 20.91
C THR A 437 9.93 2.42 21.13
N ASP A 438 10.58 3.55 20.89
CA ASP A 438 10.01 4.89 20.94
C ASP A 438 10.57 5.73 19.79
N ALA A 439 9.87 5.71 18.66
CA ALA A 439 10.30 6.36 17.44
C ALA A 439 10.49 7.88 17.58
N THR A 440 9.88 8.53 18.58
CA THR A 440 10.09 9.97 18.83
C THR A 440 11.52 10.30 19.17
N GLN A 441 12.30 9.31 19.63
CA GLN A 441 13.74 9.51 19.92
C GLN A 441 14.57 9.83 18.69
N LEU A 442 14.08 9.61 17.47
CA LEU A 442 14.74 10.09 16.25
C LEU A 442 14.95 11.61 16.24
N GLU A 443 14.12 12.37 16.95
CA GLU A 443 14.28 13.84 17.08
C GLU A 443 15.64 14.25 17.63
N LYS A 444 16.32 13.39 18.40
CA LYS A 444 17.68 13.62 18.90
C LYS A 444 18.69 13.83 17.75
N LEU A 445 18.42 13.33 16.56
CA LEU A 445 19.25 13.54 15.38
C LEU A 445 19.36 15.02 14.98
N ALA A 446 18.38 15.84 15.29
CA ALA A 446 18.40 17.27 14.97
C ALA A 446 19.62 18.00 15.56
N ALA A 447 20.16 17.51 16.67
CA ALA A 447 21.39 18.04 17.26
C ALA A 447 22.63 17.93 16.35
N PHE A 448 22.60 17.04 15.36
CA PHE A 448 23.68 16.78 14.41
C PHE A 448 23.45 17.46 13.05
N ALA A 449 22.42 18.29 12.90
CA ALA A 449 22.03 18.89 11.63
C ALA A 449 23.13 19.76 10.99
N ASP A 450 23.99 20.38 11.79
CA ASP A 450 25.08 21.24 11.34
C ASP A 450 26.46 20.54 11.40
N ASP A 451 26.52 19.24 11.66
CA ASP A 451 27.80 18.50 11.78
C ASP A 451 28.27 18.00 10.39
N PRO A 452 29.40 18.54 9.85
CA PRO A 452 29.93 18.13 8.56
C PRO A 452 30.33 16.64 8.50
N ALA A 453 30.71 16.02 9.63
CA ALA A 453 31.04 14.61 9.67
C ALA A 453 29.79 13.75 9.46
N VAL A 454 28.67 14.17 10.00
CA VAL A 454 27.35 13.52 9.79
C VAL A 454 26.90 13.68 8.33
N HIS A 455 27.04 14.89 7.76
CA HIS A 455 26.72 15.13 6.35
C HIS A 455 27.52 14.21 5.43
N LYS A 456 28.84 14.11 5.67
CA LYS A 456 29.73 13.22 4.90
C LYS A 456 29.29 11.75 5.02
N ARG A 457 29.03 11.29 6.24
CA ARG A 457 28.65 9.89 6.48
C ARG A 457 27.31 9.55 5.86
N LEU A 458 26.32 10.43 5.91
CA LEU A 458 25.03 10.26 5.23
C LEU A 458 25.18 10.17 3.71
N ALA A 459 26.05 11.00 3.13
CA ALA A 459 26.35 10.95 1.70
C ALA A 459 27.01 9.61 1.30
N GLU A 460 27.93 9.08 2.12
CA GLU A 460 28.56 7.78 1.91
C GLU A 460 27.54 6.63 1.97
N ILE A 461 26.68 6.62 2.99
CA ILE A 461 25.61 5.62 3.13
C ILE A 461 24.67 5.66 1.91
N LYS A 462 24.28 6.87 1.47
CA LYS A 462 23.44 7.01 0.27
C LYS A 462 24.15 6.45 -0.97
N TYR A 463 25.43 6.71 -1.13
CA TYR A 463 26.22 6.17 -2.23
C TYR A 463 26.30 4.65 -2.20
N ASP A 464 26.54 4.05 -1.03
CA ASP A 464 26.57 2.60 -0.87
C ASP A 464 25.22 1.94 -1.21
N ASN A 465 24.11 2.61 -0.83
CA ASN A 465 22.76 2.18 -1.22
C ASN A 465 22.55 2.29 -2.74
N LYS A 466 23.08 3.31 -3.40
CA LYS A 466 23.04 3.43 -4.87
C LYS A 466 23.83 2.32 -5.56
N LEU A 467 24.99 1.94 -5.02
CA LEU A 467 25.76 0.79 -5.51
C LEU A 467 25.00 -0.53 -5.33
N SER A 468 24.33 -0.70 -4.19
CA SER A 468 23.49 -1.88 -3.94
C SER A 468 22.32 -1.93 -4.94
N LEU A 469 21.62 -0.82 -5.16
CA LEU A 469 20.56 -0.73 -6.15
C LEU A 469 21.06 -1.04 -7.56
N LYS A 470 22.23 -0.51 -7.94
CA LYS A 470 22.86 -0.78 -9.24
C LYS A 470 23.03 -2.28 -9.47
N ARG A 471 23.60 -2.99 -8.49
CA ARG A 471 23.78 -4.45 -8.57
C ARG A 471 22.45 -5.19 -8.72
N TYR A 472 21.47 -4.82 -7.89
CA TYR A 472 20.14 -5.42 -7.91
C TYR A 472 19.43 -5.22 -9.25
N LEU A 473 19.37 -3.97 -9.76
CA LEU A 473 18.71 -3.64 -11.01
C LEU A 473 19.39 -4.32 -12.22
N LYS A 474 20.72 -4.39 -12.23
CA LYS A 474 21.46 -5.07 -13.30
C LYS A 474 21.18 -6.57 -13.32
N ALA A 475 21.22 -7.20 -12.15
CA ALA A 475 21.02 -8.65 -12.02
C ALA A 475 19.57 -9.09 -12.30
N ASN A 476 18.59 -8.30 -11.86
CA ASN A 476 17.19 -8.72 -11.85
C ASN A 476 16.32 -8.03 -12.92
N LYS A 477 16.73 -6.86 -13.42
CA LYS A 477 15.92 -6.03 -14.33
C LYS A 477 16.65 -5.64 -15.62
N GLY A 478 17.93 -5.97 -15.75
CA GLY A 478 18.72 -5.59 -16.92
C GLY A 478 18.98 -4.08 -17.05
N ILE A 479 18.80 -3.32 -15.97
CA ILE A 479 19.00 -1.87 -15.93
C ILE A 479 20.41 -1.58 -15.40
N ASP A 480 21.18 -0.79 -16.14
CA ASP A 480 22.50 -0.30 -15.75
C ASP A 480 22.37 1.12 -15.19
N LEU A 481 22.35 1.23 -13.86
CA LEU A 481 22.20 2.49 -13.14
C LEU A 481 23.55 3.20 -12.99
N ASP A 482 23.57 4.52 -13.19
CA ASP A 482 24.71 5.35 -12.82
C ASP A 482 24.58 5.80 -11.35
N GLU A 483 25.43 5.27 -10.50
CA GLU A 483 25.44 5.55 -9.05
C GLU A 483 25.83 6.98 -8.70
N ASN A 484 26.41 7.72 -9.65
CA ASN A 484 26.78 9.14 -9.47
C ASN A 484 25.65 10.09 -9.87
N SER A 485 24.57 9.59 -10.44
CA SER A 485 23.43 10.41 -10.83
C SER A 485 22.55 10.79 -9.63
N ILE A 486 21.80 11.87 -9.79
CA ILE A 486 20.68 12.17 -8.88
C ILE A 486 19.59 11.16 -9.15
N ILE A 487 19.15 10.43 -8.13
CA ILE A 487 18.06 9.45 -8.26
C ILE A 487 16.74 10.07 -7.79
N ASP A 488 15.84 10.22 -8.74
CA ASP A 488 14.53 10.84 -8.62
C ASP A 488 13.48 9.77 -8.88
N THR A 489 12.67 9.44 -7.87
CA THR A 489 11.84 8.23 -7.88
C THR A 489 10.37 8.52 -7.63
N GLN A 490 9.52 7.97 -8.50
CA GLN A 490 8.08 7.94 -8.33
C GLN A 490 7.57 6.50 -8.42
N ILE A 491 7.32 5.90 -7.27
CA ILE A 491 6.87 4.50 -7.14
C ILE A 491 5.53 4.43 -6.45
N LYS A 492 4.49 4.15 -7.22
CA LYS A 492 3.10 4.02 -6.76
C LYS A 492 2.24 3.44 -7.87
N ARG A 493 1.05 2.92 -7.51
CA ARG A 493 0.06 2.47 -8.50
C ARG A 493 -0.17 3.57 -9.54
N PHE A 494 -0.25 3.20 -10.82
CA PHE A 494 -0.57 4.14 -11.89
C PHE A 494 -2.03 4.55 -11.82
N HIS A 495 -2.24 5.84 -11.65
CA HIS A 495 -3.53 6.49 -11.68
C HIS A 495 -3.35 7.97 -12.06
N GLU A 496 -4.28 8.53 -12.82
CA GLU A 496 -4.17 9.92 -13.29
C GLU A 496 -4.06 10.94 -12.14
N TYR A 497 -4.71 10.72 -10.99
CA TYR A 497 -4.62 11.65 -9.85
C TYR A 497 -3.22 11.68 -9.20
N LYS A 498 -2.45 10.58 -9.32
CA LYS A 498 -1.06 10.49 -8.85
C LYS A 498 -0.08 11.20 -9.79
N ARG A 499 -0.54 11.54 -10.94
CA ARG A 499 0.06 12.38 -11.97
C ARG A 499 1.44 11.94 -12.46
N GLN A 500 1.64 10.61 -12.64
CA GLN A 500 2.82 10.11 -13.34
C GLN A 500 2.95 10.73 -14.75
N GLN A 501 1.84 11.06 -15.40
CA GLN A 501 1.82 11.80 -16.66
C GLN A 501 2.47 13.18 -16.56
N MET A 502 2.34 13.87 -15.41
CA MET A 502 3.00 15.17 -15.18
C MET A 502 4.51 15.01 -15.11
N ASN A 503 5.01 13.99 -14.44
CA ASN A 503 6.43 13.66 -14.42
C ASN A 503 6.93 13.24 -15.81
N ALA A 504 6.15 12.47 -16.57
CA ALA A 504 6.48 12.13 -17.95
C ALA A 504 6.56 13.37 -18.86
N LEU A 505 5.68 14.35 -18.68
CA LEU A 505 5.75 15.65 -19.39
C LEU A 505 7.01 16.43 -19.00
N TYR A 506 7.41 16.38 -17.72
CA TYR A 506 8.69 16.96 -17.31
C TYR A 506 9.88 16.26 -18.01
N VAL A 507 9.86 14.93 -18.08
CA VAL A 507 10.90 14.16 -18.79
C VAL A 507 11.02 14.63 -20.23
N ILE A 508 9.89 14.82 -20.93
CA ILE A 508 9.87 15.34 -22.29
C ILE A 508 10.47 16.75 -22.34
N HIS A 509 10.05 17.63 -21.44
CA HIS A 509 10.60 18.99 -21.35
C HIS A 509 12.12 18.96 -21.18
N LYS A 510 12.63 18.14 -20.26
CA LYS A 510 14.08 18.02 -20.01
C LYS A 510 14.83 17.45 -21.21
N TYR A 511 14.25 16.45 -21.88
CA TYR A 511 14.78 15.92 -23.14
C TYR A 511 14.94 17.03 -24.20
N LEU A 512 13.90 17.84 -24.40
CA LEU A 512 13.92 18.94 -25.36
C LEU A 512 14.93 20.02 -24.96
N GLU A 513 15.06 20.34 -23.68
CA GLU A 513 16.04 21.31 -23.19
C GLU A 513 17.49 20.82 -23.42
N ILE A 514 17.77 19.54 -23.17
CA ILE A 514 19.09 18.96 -23.43
C ILE A 514 19.40 19.00 -24.92
N LYS A 515 18.44 18.71 -25.79
CA LYS A 515 18.60 18.80 -27.27
C LYS A 515 18.87 20.23 -27.75
N LYS A 516 18.43 21.25 -27.01
CA LYS A 516 18.75 22.67 -27.27
C LYS A 516 20.11 23.08 -26.70
N GLY A 517 20.80 22.21 -25.95
CA GLY A 517 22.08 22.50 -25.31
C GLY A 517 21.99 23.00 -23.87
N ASN A 518 20.79 23.02 -23.27
CA ASN A 518 20.59 23.34 -21.85
C ASN A 518 20.87 22.10 -20.99
N LEU A 519 22.14 21.90 -20.67
CA LEU A 519 22.61 20.67 -20.01
C LEU A 519 22.50 20.75 -18.48
N PRO A 520 22.05 19.68 -17.80
CA PRO A 520 22.11 19.63 -16.35
C PRO A 520 23.57 19.54 -15.86
N LYS A 521 23.85 20.08 -14.67
CA LYS A 521 25.19 20.02 -14.05
C LYS A 521 25.59 18.59 -13.68
N ARG A 522 24.62 17.77 -13.33
CA ARG A 522 24.78 16.38 -12.92
C ARG A 522 23.78 15.51 -13.65
N LYS A 523 24.16 14.29 -13.98
CA LYS A 523 23.27 13.33 -14.59
C LYS A 523 22.07 13.06 -13.68
N ILE A 524 20.90 12.97 -14.27
CA ILE A 524 19.62 12.70 -13.61
C ILE A 524 19.13 11.33 -14.04
N THR A 525 18.74 10.51 -13.09
CA THR A 525 18.05 9.24 -13.33
C THR A 525 16.68 9.29 -12.71
N ILE A 526 15.64 9.26 -13.56
CA ILE A 526 14.25 9.26 -13.13
C ILE A 526 13.74 7.82 -13.17
N ILE A 527 13.28 7.33 -12.03
CA ILE A 527 12.80 5.96 -11.89
C ILE A 527 11.31 5.95 -11.55
N PHE A 528 10.55 5.25 -12.37
CA PHE A 528 9.15 4.96 -12.12
C PHE A 528 9.00 3.49 -11.72
N GLY A 529 7.96 3.20 -10.94
CA GLY A 529 7.54 1.85 -10.62
C GLY A 529 6.08 1.82 -10.22
N GLY A 530 5.40 0.76 -10.57
CA GLY A 530 3.99 0.57 -10.25
C GLY A 530 3.23 -0.17 -11.34
N LYS A 531 2.03 -0.60 -10.98
CA LYS A 531 1.14 -1.33 -11.88
C LYS A 531 -0.10 -0.48 -12.18
N ALA A 532 -0.64 -0.63 -13.39
CA ALA A 532 -1.95 -0.08 -13.74
C ALA A 532 -2.99 -1.19 -13.69
N ALA A 533 -4.21 -0.87 -13.26
CA ALA A 533 -5.33 -1.81 -13.39
C ALA A 533 -5.49 -2.19 -14.88
N PRO A 534 -5.70 -3.48 -15.20
CA PRO A 534 -5.77 -3.93 -16.59
C PRO A 534 -6.86 -3.23 -17.41
N ALA A 535 -7.98 -2.88 -16.79
CA ALA A 535 -9.10 -2.18 -17.46
C ALA A 535 -8.92 -0.65 -17.54
N TYR A 536 -7.92 -0.09 -16.87
CA TYR A 536 -7.71 1.36 -16.83
C TYR A 536 -6.87 1.85 -18.02
N VAL A 537 -7.54 2.16 -19.12
CA VAL A 537 -6.92 2.46 -20.42
C VAL A 537 -5.91 3.61 -20.35
N ILE A 538 -6.27 4.74 -19.76
CA ILE A 538 -5.38 5.91 -19.68
C ILE A 538 -4.15 5.63 -18.83
N ALA A 539 -4.28 4.90 -17.73
CA ALA A 539 -3.13 4.48 -16.91
C ALA A 539 -2.19 3.55 -17.71
N GLN A 540 -2.74 2.66 -18.53
CA GLN A 540 -1.97 1.83 -19.46
C GLN A 540 -1.23 2.69 -20.50
N ASP A 541 -1.88 3.72 -21.00
CA ASP A 541 -1.27 4.65 -21.95
C ASP A 541 -0.14 5.47 -21.31
N ILE A 542 -0.26 5.84 -20.04
CA ILE A 542 0.81 6.52 -19.28
C ILE A 542 2.03 5.61 -19.13
N ILE A 543 1.83 4.35 -18.79
CA ILE A 543 2.91 3.35 -18.73
C ILE A 543 3.60 3.24 -20.10
N HIS A 544 2.80 3.16 -21.16
CA HIS A 544 3.31 3.08 -22.53
C HIS A 544 4.14 4.30 -22.90
N LEU A 545 3.68 5.50 -22.56
CA LEU A 545 4.43 6.74 -22.77
C LEU A 545 5.79 6.69 -22.08
N ILE A 546 5.84 6.29 -20.81
CA ILE A 546 7.06 6.25 -20.01
C ILE A 546 8.04 5.21 -20.57
N LEU A 547 7.57 4.02 -20.96
CA LEU A 547 8.41 2.99 -21.57
C LEU A 547 8.95 3.44 -22.93
N SER A 548 8.15 4.11 -23.74
CA SER A 548 8.57 4.67 -25.03
C SER A 548 9.60 5.79 -24.84
N LEU A 549 9.41 6.67 -23.86
CA LEU A 549 10.39 7.69 -23.48
C LEU A 549 11.70 7.06 -22.99
N SER A 550 11.63 6.02 -22.20
CA SER A 550 12.78 5.28 -21.71
C SER A 550 13.61 4.73 -22.88
N GLU A 551 12.97 4.09 -23.84
CA GLU A 551 13.65 3.58 -25.05
C GLU A 551 14.29 4.70 -25.86
N LEU A 552 13.55 5.77 -26.14
CA LEU A 552 14.05 6.91 -26.92
C LEU A 552 15.25 7.58 -26.24
N ILE A 553 15.11 7.93 -24.95
CA ILE A 553 16.11 8.71 -24.21
C ILE A 553 17.36 7.90 -23.91
N ASN A 554 17.22 6.67 -23.45
CA ASN A 554 18.35 5.85 -23.03
C ASN A 554 19.22 5.41 -24.23
N ASN A 555 18.65 5.38 -25.45
CA ASN A 555 19.36 5.07 -26.69
C ASN A 555 19.84 6.31 -27.46
N ASP A 556 19.53 7.52 -27.00
CA ASP A 556 20.02 8.75 -27.59
C ASP A 556 21.39 9.14 -26.97
N PRO A 557 22.51 9.02 -27.69
CA PRO A 557 23.83 9.28 -27.14
C PRO A 557 24.09 10.75 -26.77
N GLU A 558 23.30 11.69 -27.30
CA GLU A 558 23.38 13.10 -26.90
C GLU A 558 22.69 13.37 -25.57
N VAL A 559 21.68 12.60 -25.24
CA VAL A 559 20.85 12.82 -24.04
C VAL A 559 21.18 11.86 -22.90
N SER A 560 21.47 10.61 -23.19
CA SER A 560 21.69 9.56 -22.16
C SER A 560 22.88 9.81 -21.23
N LYS A 561 23.79 10.70 -21.61
CA LYS A 561 24.89 11.19 -20.75
C LYS A 561 24.37 12.04 -19.59
N TYR A 562 23.20 12.66 -19.75
CA TYR A 562 22.66 13.65 -18.84
C TYR A 562 21.33 13.22 -18.20
N LEU A 563 20.58 12.36 -18.86
CA LEU A 563 19.26 11.91 -18.44
C LEU A 563 19.06 10.45 -18.81
N ASN A 564 18.67 9.64 -17.81
CA ASN A 564 18.09 8.31 -18.02
C ASN A 564 16.71 8.23 -17.38
N VAL A 565 15.85 7.43 -17.98
CA VAL A 565 14.50 7.17 -17.48
C VAL A 565 14.26 5.67 -17.49
N HIS A 566 13.78 5.15 -16.37
CA HIS A 566 13.46 3.74 -16.22
C HIS A 566 12.10 3.55 -15.58
N LEU A 567 11.33 2.61 -16.09
CA LEU A 567 10.17 2.05 -15.42
C LEU A 567 10.54 0.62 -14.97
N VAL A 568 10.63 0.39 -13.67
CA VAL A 568 11.04 -0.91 -13.13
C VAL A 568 9.88 -1.90 -13.25
N GLU A 569 10.13 -3.01 -13.94
CA GLU A 569 9.14 -4.06 -14.16
C GLU A 569 8.75 -4.76 -12.86
N ASN A 570 7.45 -5.01 -12.71
CA ASN A 570 6.87 -5.74 -11.60
C ASN A 570 7.24 -5.17 -10.23
N TYR A 571 6.99 -3.87 -10.04
CA TYR A 571 7.18 -3.22 -8.75
C TYR A 571 6.43 -3.97 -7.64
N ASN A 572 7.14 -4.26 -6.56
CA ASN A 572 6.66 -4.97 -5.38
C ASN A 572 7.42 -4.50 -4.13
N VAL A 573 7.21 -5.14 -2.98
CA VAL A 573 7.89 -4.76 -1.73
C VAL A 573 9.40 -4.96 -1.85
N THR A 574 9.87 -6.04 -2.46
CA THR A 574 11.30 -6.31 -2.65
C THR A 574 11.96 -5.21 -3.48
N VAL A 575 11.35 -4.78 -4.58
CA VAL A 575 11.86 -3.66 -5.38
C VAL A 575 11.90 -2.37 -4.56
N ALA A 576 10.85 -2.09 -3.78
CA ALA A 576 10.79 -0.91 -2.92
C ALA A 576 11.91 -0.88 -1.88
N GLU A 577 12.23 -2.01 -1.27
CA GLU A 577 13.30 -2.15 -0.29
C GLU A 577 14.69 -1.82 -0.85
N HIS A 578 14.90 -1.98 -2.14
CA HIS A 578 16.14 -1.58 -2.83
C HIS A 578 16.11 -0.13 -3.32
N LEU A 579 14.96 0.33 -3.84
CA LEU A 579 14.83 1.68 -4.41
C LEU A 579 14.84 2.78 -3.34
N ILE A 580 14.09 2.60 -2.26
CA ILE A 580 13.85 3.64 -1.26
C ILE A 580 15.15 4.10 -0.59
N PRO A 581 16.07 3.21 -0.12
CA PRO A 581 17.32 3.65 0.48
C PRO A 581 18.25 4.43 -0.45
N ALA A 582 18.19 4.16 -1.74
CA ALA A 582 19.05 4.74 -2.77
C ALA A 582 18.53 6.07 -3.35
N THR A 583 17.30 6.44 -3.07
CA THR A 583 16.64 7.61 -3.67
C THR A 583 17.06 8.91 -3.00
N ASP A 584 17.31 9.94 -3.82
CA ASP A 584 17.56 11.31 -3.37
C ASP A 584 16.28 12.14 -3.30
N ILE A 585 15.40 12.01 -4.28
CA ILE A 585 14.19 12.82 -4.44
C ILE A 585 12.97 11.92 -4.47
N SER A 586 12.06 12.14 -3.53
CA SER A 586 10.78 11.45 -3.41
C SER A 586 9.68 12.25 -4.11
N GLU A 587 9.16 11.71 -5.19
CA GLU A 587 8.07 12.32 -5.97
C GLU A 587 6.71 12.01 -5.36
N GLN A 588 6.04 13.05 -4.82
CA GLN A 588 4.75 12.96 -4.15
C GLN A 588 3.80 14.03 -4.71
N ILE A 589 3.49 13.91 -6.00
CA ILE A 589 2.93 14.98 -6.85
C ILE A 589 1.46 14.80 -7.21
N SER A 590 0.69 14.10 -6.39
CA SER A 590 -0.76 13.95 -6.57
C SER A 590 -1.47 15.31 -6.69
N LEU A 591 -2.61 15.32 -7.36
CA LEU A 591 -3.46 16.51 -7.36
C LEU A 591 -3.95 16.77 -5.93
N ALA A 592 -3.75 17.98 -5.42
CA ALA A 592 -4.18 18.34 -4.08
C ALA A 592 -5.68 18.01 -3.87
N SER A 593 -6.01 17.51 -2.71
CA SER A 593 -7.33 16.97 -2.33
C SER A 593 -7.64 15.53 -2.80
N LYS A 594 -6.72 14.82 -3.44
CA LYS A 594 -7.00 13.50 -4.03
C LYS A 594 -6.29 12.32 -3.35
N GLU A 595 -5.05 12.49 -2.88
CA GLU A 595 -4.37 11.46 -2.09
C GLU A 595 -4.83 11.55 -0.63
N ALA A 596 -5.37 10.46 -0.10
CA ALA A 596 -5.83 10.44 1.29
C ALA A 596 -4.66 10.62 2.28
N SER A 597 -3.58 9.89 2.12
CA SER A 597 -2.38 9.99 2.94
C SER A 597 -1.10 9.82 2.13
N GLY A 598 -0.96 8.68 1.46
CA GLY A 598 0.31 8.15 1.05
C GLY A 598 1.05 7.49 2.22
N THR A 599 1.90 6.54 1.91
CA THR A 599 2.86 5.93 2.85
C THR A 599 4.27 5.87 2.26
N GLY A 600 4.39 5.92 0.93
CA GLY A 600 5.67 6.04 0.24
C GLY A 600 6.45 7.28 0.69
N ASN A 601 5.78 8.42 0.82
CA ASN A 601 6.35 9.65 1.34
C ASN A 601 7.04 9.48 2.71
N MET A 602 6.44 8.70 3.62
CA MET A 602 6.99 8.41 4.94
C MET A 602 8.23 7.51 4.87
N LYS A 603 8.21 6.50 4.00
CA LYS A 603 9.34 5.57 3.79
C LYS A 603 10.57 6.29 3.23
N PHE A 604 10.36 7.14 2.23
CA PHE A 604 11.43 7.96 1.66
C PHE A 604 12.02 8.95 2.68
N MET A 605 11.17 9.63 3.43
CA MET A 605 11.57 10.56 4.49
C MET A 605 12.46 9.87 5.52
N LEU A 606 12.05 8.71 6.02
CA LEU A 606 12.80 7.90 6.97
C LEU A 606 14.17 7.46 6.43
N ASN A 607 14.30 7.28 5.12
CA ASN A 607 15.52 6.85 4.43
C ASN A 607 16.36 8.00 3.86
N GLY A 608 16.04 9.23 4.21
CA GLY A 608 16.84 10.41 3.86
C GLY A 608 16.65 10.92 2.45
N ALA A 609 15.57 10.57 1.76
CA ALA A 609 15.16 11.24 0.54
C ALA A 609 14.38 12.52 0.87
N LEU A 610 14.57 13.58 0.07
CA LEU A 610 13.81 14.81 0.23
C LEU A 610 12.54 14.76 -0.63
N THR A 611 11.42 15.19 -0.04
CA THR A 611 10.13 15.20 -0.72
C THR A 611 10.01 16.37 -1.69
N LEU A 612 9.67 16.08 -2.93
CA LEU A 612 9.11 17.03 -3.88
C LEU A 612 7.63 16.68 -4.05
N GLY A 613 6.75 17.55 -3.59
CA GLY A 613 5.34 17.21 -3.55
C GLY A 613 4.39 18.39 -3.54
N THR A 614 3.13 18.05 -3.69
CA THR A 614 2.00 18.96 -3.50
C THR A 614 1.55 18.94 -2.04
N MET A 615 0.82 19.96 -1.61
CA MET A 615 0.22 20.01 -0.26
C MET A 615 -1.05 19.15 -0.23
N ASP A 616 -0.81 17.83 -0.19
CA ASP A 616 -1.82 16.79 -0.26
C ASP A 616 -1.48 15.63 0.68
N GLY A 617 -2.50 14.97 1.22
CA GLY A 617 -2.32 13.83 2.11
C GLY A 617 -1.35 14.12 3.26
N ALA A 618 -0.52 13.15 3.57
CA ALA A 618 0.48 13.28 4.64
C ALA A 618 1.66 14.20 4.28
N ASN A 619 1.80 14.66 3.03
CA ASN A 619 2.81 15.65 2.68
C ASN A 619 2.65 16.94 3.51
N VAL A 620 1.40 17.30 3.85
CA VAL A 620 1.10 18.46 4.70
C VAL A 620 1.74 18.27 6.09
N GLU A 621 1.57 17.12 6.69
CA GLU A 621 2.15 16.81 8.00
C GLU A 621 3.67 16.71 7.94
N ILE A 622 4.24 16.19 6.85
CA ILE A 622 5.70 16.21 6.63
C ILE A 622 6.20 17.65 6.60
N ALA A 623 5.56 18.53 5.82
CA ALA A 623 5.94 19.94 5.70
C ALA A 623 5.87 20.68 7.05
N GLU A 624 4.83 20.43 7.83
CA GLU A 624 4.68 21.01 9.19
C GLU A 624 5.77 20.54 10.14
N LEU A 625 6.15 19.26 10.09
CA LEU A 625 7.17 18.69 10.96
C LEU A 625 8.58 19.17 10.62
N VAL A 626 8.94 19.18 9.34
CA VAL A 626 10.32 19.50 8.92
C VAL A 626 10.57 20.98 8.70
N GLY A 627 9.51 21.75 8.49
CA GLY A 627 9.62 23.17 8.10
C GLY A 627 9.76 23.35 6.58
N PRO A 628 9.31 24.50 6.04
CA PRO A 628 9.25 24.75 4.59
C PRO A 628 10.64 24.75 3.91
N GLU A 629 11.69 25.00 4.65
CA GLU A 629 13.08 24.98 4.17
C GLU A 629 13.62 23.55 3.93
N ASN A 630 12.97 22.51 4.46
CA ASN A 630 13.42 21.13 4.43
C ASN A 630 12.55 20.21 3.53
N ILE A 631 11.68 20.81 2.74
CA ILE A 631 10.80 20.13 1.78
C ILE A 631 10.65 21.02 0.55
N PHE A 632 10.36 20.42 -0.60
CA PHE A 632 10.07 21.14 -1.84
C PHE A 632 8.60 20.98 -2.20
N THR A 633 7.85 22.07 -2.16
CA THR A 633 6.41 22.05 -2.44
C THR A 633 6.04 22.95 -3.62
N PHE A 634 5.01 22.57 -4.35
CA PHE A 634 4.49 23.31 -5.50
C PHE A 634 2.99 23.02 -5.69
N GLY A 635 2.40 23.75 -6.61
CA GLY A 635 1.05 23.49 -7.09
C GLY A 635 -0.05 24.18 -6.28
N LYS A 636 -1.28 24.05 -6.78
CA LYS A 636 -2.47 24.60 -6.15
C LYS A 636 -2.81 23.80 -4.89
N ASP A 637 -3.38 24.50 -3.92
CA ASP A 637 -3.87 23.88 -2.69
C ASP A 637 -5.21 23.17 -2.88
N SER A 638 -5.61 22.40 -1.87
CA SER A 638 -6.83 21.59 -1.92
C SER A 638 -8.10 22.42 -2.06
N ASP A 639 -8.17 23.58 -1.40
CA ASP A 639 -9.35 24.44 -1.46
C ASP A 639 -9.53 25.01 -2.88
N THR A 640 -8.46 25.44 -3.51
CA THR A 640 -8.48 25.90 -4.91
C THR A 640 -8.94 24.80 -5.86
N ILE A 641 -8.44 23.58 -5.70
CA ILE A 641 -8.79 22.45 -6.56
C ILE A 641 -10.27 22.05 -6.36
N ILE A 642 -10.72 21.97 -5.12
CA ILE A 642 -12.14 21.66 -4.81
C ILE A 642 -13.06 22.72 -5.43
N ASP A 643 -12.72 24.00 -5.30
CA ASP A 643 -13.50 25.09 -5.90
C ASP A 643 -13.55 25.00 -7.43
N LEU A 644 -12.42 24.63 -8.07
CA LEU A 644 -12.40 24.42 -9.52
C LEU A 644 -13.29 23.26 -9.98
N TYR A 645 -13.36 22.18 -9.22
CA TYR A 645 -14.30 21.09 -9.52
C TYR A 645 -15.75 21.51 -9.33
N GLU A 646 -16.08 22.18 -8.24
CA GLU A 646 -17.45 22.63 -7.95
C GLU A 646 -17.98 23.63 -8.97
N LYS A 647 -17.11 24.51 -9.48
CA LYS A 647 -17.45 25.53 -10.47
C LYS A 647 -17.22 25.11 -11.91
N GLU A 648 -16.73 23.91 -12.15
CA GLU A 648 -16.29 23.45 -13.48
C GLU A 648 -15.33 24.45 -14.16
N GLY A 649 -14.42 25.04 -13.35
CA GLY A 649 -13.61 26.20 -13.74
C GLY A 649 -12.30 25.87 -14.46
N TYR A 650 -11.92 24.59 -14.55
CA TYR A 650 -10.68 24.18 -15.20
C TYR A 650 -10.88 23.87 -16.68
N VAL A 651 -10.08 24.50 -17.55
CA VAL A 651 -10.03 24.26 -19.00
C VAL A 651 -8.60 23.95 -19.37
N SER A 652 -8.27 22.68 -19.60
CA SER A 652 -6.90 22.21 -19.89
C SER A 652 -6.30 22.85 -21.15
N ARG A 653 -7.13 23.04 -22.19
CA ARG A 653 -6.73 23.67 -23.45
C ARG A 653 -6.14 25.07 -23.27
N ASP A 654 -6.64 25.84 -22.29
CA ASP A 654 -6.11 27.19 -22.02
C ASP A 654 -4.65 27.12 -21.56
N TYR A 655 -4.29 26.17 -20.72
CA TYR A 655 -2.90 25.96 -20.28
C TYR A 655 -2.01 25.44 -21.40
N TYR A 656 -2.53 24.53 -22.20
CA TYR A 656 -1.85 23.99 -23.38
C TYR A 656 -1.52 25.08 -24.41
N GLU A 657 -2.45 25.99 -24.70
CA GLU A 657 -2.26 27.03 -25.71
C GLU A 657 -1.42 28.22 -25.24
N LYS A 658 -1.50 28.57 -23.94
CA LYS A 658 -0.86 29.76 -23.39
C LYS A 658 0.61 29.60 -23.04
N ASP A 659 1.06 28.38 -22.71
CA ASP A 659 2.42 28.12 -22.30
C ASP A 659 3.17 27.31 -23.36
N ALA A 660 4.23 27.92 -23.91
CA ALA A 660 5.01 27.28 -24.98
C ALA A 660 5.72 25.99 -24.54
N ASN A 661 6.18 25.90 -23.29
CA ASN A 661 6.83 24.70 -22.75
C ASN A 661 5.83 23.57 -22.54
N ILE A 662 4.66 23.89 -22.01
CA ILE A 662 3.56 22.91 -21.86
C ILE A 662 3.13 22.40 -23.23
N LYS A 663 2.90 23.30 -24.18
CA LYS A 663 2.52 22.94 -25.54
C LYS A 663 3.56 22.03 -26.20
N ALA A 664 4.84 22.39 -26.12
CA ALA A 664 5.92 21.60 -26.70
C ALA A 664 5.99 20.19 -26.09
N ALA A 665 5.84 20.06 -24.77
CA ALA A 665 5.85 18.77 -24.10
C ALA A 665 4.65 17.89 -24.48
N VAL A 666 3.46 18.46 -24.51
CA VAL A 666 2.23 17.73 -24.88
C VAL A 666 2.24 17.34 -26.37
N ASP A 667 2.69 18.24 -27.26
CA ASP A 667 2.80 17.94 -28.69
C ASP A 667 3.84 16.84 -28.96
N PHE A 668 4.90 16.75 -28.18
CA PHE A 668 5.94 15.75 -28.34
C PHE A 668 5.43 14.31 -28.14
N ILE A 669 4.37 14.12 -27.40
CA ILE A 669 3.77 12.78 -27.17
C ILE A 669 3.45 12.08 -28.50
N VAL A 670 3.06 12.83 -29.53
CA VAL A 670 2.74 12.33 -30.87
C VAL A 670 3.78 12.70 -31.93
N SER A 671 4.99 13.08 -31.49
CA SER A 671 6.10 13.38 -32.40
C SER A 671 6.51 12.16 -33.21
N GLU A 672 7.12 12.39 -34.39
CA GLU A 672 7.66 11.31 -35.23
C GLU A 672 8.67 10.44 -34.46
N ASP A 673 9.50 11.06 -33.60
CA ASP A 673 10.52 10.34 -32.83
C ASP A 673 9.92 9.38 -31.81
N LEU A 674 8.87 9.82 -31.13
CA LEU A 674 8.22 8.97 -30.12
C LEU A 674 7.33 7.90 -30.76
N VAL A 675 6.64 8.21 -31.84
CA VAL A 675 5.81 7.24 -32.57
C VAL A 675 6.64 6.12 -33.20
N LYS A 676 7.94 6.35 -33.54
CA LYS A 676 8.82 5.26 -33.99
C LYS A 676 9.04 4.16 -33.02
N VAL A 677 9.00 4.45 -31.71
CA VAL A 677 9.22 3.49 -30.61
C VAL A 677 7.94 3.18 -29.86
N GLY A 678 6.87 3.90 -30.13
CA GLY A 678 5.59 3.79 -29.43
C GLY A 678 4.42 3.40 -30.35
N ASP A 679 3.29 3.13 -29.70
CA ASP A 679 2.00 2.86 -30.35
C ASP A 679 1.27 4.18 -30.58
N LYS A 680 1.12 4.56 -31.83
CA LYS A 680 0.52 5.84 -32.24
C LYS A 680 -0.88 6.06 -31.63
N GLU A 681 -1.72 5.04 -31.64
CA GLU A 681 -3.11 5.15 -31.14
C GLU A 681 -3.15 5.45 -29.65
N ARG A 682 -2.31 4.77 -28.85
CA ARG A 682 -2.19 5.01 -27.41
C ARG A 682 -1.65 6.40 -27.09
N LEU A 683 -0.63 6.84 -27.83
CA LEU A 683 -0.04 8.17 -27.66
C LEU A 683 -1.01 9.29 -28.04
N GLU A 684 -1.73 9.15 -29.14
CA GLU A 684 -2.77 10.10 -29.57
C GLU A 684 -3.92 10.18 -28.57
N ARG A 685 -4.34 9.04 -28.02
CA ARG A 685 -5.40 8.99 -27.01
C ARG A 685 -5.01 9.73 -25.73
N LEU A 686 -3.79 9.51 -25.24
CA LEU A 686 -3.27 10.21 -24.07
C LEU A 686 -3.13 11.72 -24.30
N GLN A 687 -2.56 12.12 -25.44
CA GLN A 687 -2.44 13.53 -25.81
C GLN A 687 -3.82 14.21 -25.87
N LYS A 688 -4.78 13.57 -26.53
CA LYS A 688 -6.16 14.08 -26.61
C LYS A 688 -6.79 14.25 -25.24
N GLU A 689 -6.59 13.28 -24.35
CA GLU A 689 -7.10 13.35 -22.99
C GLU A 689 -6.53 14.55 -22.23
N LEU A 690 -5.22 14.78 -22.32
CA LEU A 690 -4.55 15.92 -21.68
C LEU A 690 -5.03 17.27 -22.21
N ILE A 691 -5.30 17.40 -23.51
CA ILE A 691 -5.74 18.66 -24.11
C ILE A 691 -7.23 18.92 -23.87
N SER A 692 -8.08 17.88 -23.91
CA SER A 692 -9.53 18.04 -23.96
C SER A 692 -10.22 17.92 -22.60
N LYS A 693 -9.69 17.12 -21.71
CA LYS A 693 -10.30 16.84 -20.41
C LYS A 693 -9.35 17.14 -19.25
N ASP A 694 -8.26 16.38 -19.17
CA ASP A 694 -7.29 16.47 -18.09
C ASP A 694 -7.99 16.55 -16.73
N TRP A 695 -8.87 15.58 -16.45
CA TRP A 695 -9.75 15.59 -15.28
C TRP A 695 -9.01 15.80 -13.95
N PHE A 696 -7.76 15.33 -13.87
CA PHE A 696 -6.91 15.52 -12.68
C PHE A 696 -5.93 16.69 -12.83
N MET A 697 -6.26 17.66 -13.66
CA MET A 697 -5.64 19.00 -13.75
C MET A 697 -4.10 18.95 -13.82
N THR A 698 -3.55 18.05 -14.65
CA THR A 698 -2.11 17.92 -14.82
C THR A 698 -1.47 19.23 -15.25
N LEU A 699 -2.08 19.94 -16.20
CA LEU A 699 -1.50 21.13 -16.82
C LEU A 699 -1.55 22.37 -15.91
N ILE A 700 -2.44 22.42 -14.92
CA ILE A 700 -2.53 23.58 -14.00
C ILE A 700 -1.25 23.77 -13.18
N ASP A 701 -0.60 22.66 -12.80
CA ASP A 701 0.57 22.67 -11.93
C ASP A 701 1.89 22.41 -12.69
N LEU A 702 1.84 22.10 -13.98
CA LEU A 702 3.02 21.65 -14.73
C LEU A 702 4.14 22.71 -14.80
N ALA A 703 3.79 23.98 -15.00
CA ALA A 703 4.80 25.05 -15.05
C ALA A 703 5.53 25.20 -13.70
N GLU A 704 4.80 25.23 -12.60
CA GLU A 704 5.40 25.28 -11.25
C GLU A 704 6.23 24.02 -10.95
N TYR A 705 5.78 22.87 -11.41
CA TYR A 705 6.48 21.60 -11.26
C TYR A 705 7.84 21.62 -11.99
N ILE A 706 7.86 22.09 -13.24
CA ILE A 706 9.10 22.25 -14.01
C ILE A 706 10.10 23.13 -13.24
N ASP A 707 9.65 24.30 -12.79
CA ASP A 707 10.50 25.24 -12.06
C ASP A 707 11.01 24.64 -10.74
N LYS A 708 10.14 23.94 -10.00
CA LYS A 708 10.51 23.33 -8.72
C LYS A 708 11.50 22.18 -8.91
N LYS A 709 11.38 21.38 -9.94
CA LYS A 709 12.36 20.33 -10.27
C LYS A 709 13.76 20.91 -10.52
N GLU A 710 13.84 22.00 -11.25
CA GLU A 710 15.13 22.67 -11.50
C GLU A 710 15.72 23.22 -10.18
N GLU A 711 14.89 23.76 -9.29
CA GLU A 711 15.31 24.21 -7.96
C GLU A 711 15.87 23.05 -7.12
N VAL A 712 15.19 21.91 -7.12
CA VAL A 712 15.64 20.70 -6.38
C VAL A 712 16.97 20.20 -6.89
N TYR A 713 17.16 20.10 -8.21
CA TYR A 713 18.42 19.66 -8.78
C TYR A 713 19.56 20.63 -8.51
N ALA A 714 19.29 21.94 -8.52
CA ALA A 714 20.27 22.95 -8.13
C ALA A 714 20.65 22.84 -6.65
N ALA A 715 19.67 22.61 -5.76
CA ALA A 715 19.91 22.44 -4.33
C ALA A 715 20.76 21.20 -4.01
N TYR A 716 20.67 20.15 -4.81
CA TYR A 716 21.48 18.94 -4.64
C TYR A 716 22.99 19.19 -4.77
N GLU A 717 23.41 20.20 -5.49
CA GLU A 717 24.83 20.51 -5.70
C GLU A 717 25.54 20.99 -4.42
N ASP A 718 24.82 21.61 -3.48
CA ASP A 718 25.32 21.91 -2.14
C ASP A 718 25.04 20.75 -1.20
N GLN A 719 25.96 19.79 -1.13
CA GLN A 719 25.78 18.54 -0.37
C GLN A 719 25.73 18.77 1.15
N ASP A 720 26.35 19.82 1.69
CA ASP A 720 26.21 20.13 3.11
C ASP A 720 24.82 20.67 3.43
N ALA A 721 24.33 21.61 2.66
CA ALA A 721 22.95 22.10 2.80
C ALA A 721 21.91 21.01 2.53
N TRP A 722 22.15 20.14 1.55
CA TRP A 722 21.28 19.01 1.25
C TRP A 722 21.21 18.02 2.41
N ASN A 723 22.35 17.58 2.94
CA ASN A 723 22.38 16.61 4.04
C ASN A 723 21.89 17.20 5.36
N LYS A 724 22.00 18.50 5.58
CA LYS A 724 21.32 19.18 6.70
C LYS A 724 19.81 18.98 6.64
N LYS A 725 19.20 19.15 5.46
CA LYS A 725 17.77 18.85 5.23
C LYS A 725 17.46 17.37 5.47
N VAL A 726 18.33 16.48 5.03
CA VAL A 726 18.19 15.01 5.24
C VAL A 726 18.15 14.70 6.74
N VAL A 727 19.01 15.28 7.56
CA VAL A 727 19.00 15.08 9.01
C VAL A 727 17.66 15.47 9.61
N TYR A 728 17.12 16.64 9.28
CA TYR A 728 15.83 17.09 9.79
C TYR A 728 14.68 16.16 9.34
N ASN A 729 14.72 15.68 8.11
CA ASN A 729 13.69 14.75 7.62
C ASN A 729 13.72 13.42 8.39
N ILE A 730 14.88 12.82 8.60
CA ILE A 730 15.01 11.59 9.37
C ILE A 730 14.60 11.83 10.84
N ALA A 731 15.05 12.95 11.43
CA ALA A 731 14.74 13.28 12.81
C ALA A 731 13.22 13.36 13.08
N GLU A 732 12.47 13.93 12.15
CA GLU A 732 11.01 14.10 12.28
C GLU A 732 10.20 12.90 11.78
N ALA A 733 10.85 11.90 11.18
CA ALA A 733 10.17 10.72 10.64
C ALA A 733 9.55 9.82 11.73
N GLY A 734 9.94 9.98 12.98
CA GLY A 734 9.42 9.20 14.12
C GLY A 734 7.90 9.29 14.26
N PHE A 735 7.31 10.42 13.95
CA PHE A 735 5.85 10.60 13.95
C PHE A 735 5.14 9.58 13.04
N PHE A 736 5.77 9.16 11.95
CA PHE A 736 5.19 8.23 10.97
C PHE A 736 5.46 6.75 11.29
N SER A 737 5.83 6.42 12.53
CA SER A 737 5.85 5.03 12.98
C SER A 737 4.42 4.45 13.06
N SER A 738 4.21 3.26 12.48
CA SER A 738 2.95 2.55 12.63
C SER A 738 2.67 2.13 14.07
N ASP A 739 3.69 2.03 14.92
CA ASP A 739 3.51 1.80 16.35
C ASP A 739 2.73 2.95 17.00
N ARG A 740 3.08 4.21 16.68
CA ARG A 740 2.32 5.38 17.13
C ARG A 740 0.88 5.32 16.62
N THR A 741 0.66 4.99 15.35
CA THR A 741 -0.69 4.90 14.76
C THR A 741 -1.53 3.88 15.50
N ILE A 742 -1.00 2.69 15.72
CA ILE A 742 -1.72 1.59 16.39
C ILE A 742 -1.98 1.88 17.86
N GLU A 743 -1.04 2.54 18.57
CA GLU A 743 -1.28 3.02 19.93
C GLU A 743 -2.46 3.99 20.00
N GLN A 744 -2.59 4.89 19.01
CA GLN A 744 -3.72 5.81 18.93
C GLN A 744 -5.03 5.07 18.62
N TYR A 745 -5.04 4.10 17.70
CA TYR A 745 -6.22 3.27 17.47
C TYR A 745 -6.66 2.53 18.75
N ASP A 746 -5.72 1.92 19.45
CA ASP A 746 -6.04 1.17 20.69
C ASP A 746 -6.57 2.09 21.78
N LYS A 747 -5.92 3.21 22.02
CA LYS A 747 -6.31 4.18 23.05
C LYS A 747 -7.68 4.79 22.79
N ASP A 748 -7.94 5.20 21.52
CA ASP A 748 -9.12 6.02 21.21
C ASP A 748 -10.31 5.19 20.74
N ILE A 749 -10.09 3.99 20.19
CA ILE A 749 -11.13 3.22 19.49
C ILE A 749 -11.24 1.78 20.01
N TRP A 750 -10.14 1.02 20.03
CA TRP A 750 -10.20 -0.42 20.27
C TRP A 750 -10.28 -0.80 21.76
N HIS A 751 -9.57 -0.10 22.61
CA HIS A 751 -9.55 -0.32 24.07
C HIS A 751 -9.31 -1.81 24.43
N THR A 752 -8.23 -2.39 23.88
CA THR A 752 -7.88 -3.80 24.14
C THR A 752 -7.09 -4.00 25.43
N LYS A 753 -6.47 -2.94 25.95
CA LYS A 753 -5.67 -2.94 27.19
C LYS A 753 -6.48 -2.45 28.37
#